data_ea4ead8bdfcca498aa9958addb7fe015
#
_entry.id   ea4ead8bdfcca498aa9958addb7fe015
#
_cell.length_a   1.000
_cell.length_b   1.000
_cell.length_c   1.000
_cell.angle_alpha   90.00
_cell.angle_beta   90.00
_cell.angle_gamma   90.00
#
_symmetry.space_group_name_H-M   'P 1'
#
loop_
_entity.id
_entity.type
_entity.pdbx_description
1 polymer ?
#
loop_
_entity_poly.entity_id
_entity_poly.type
_entity_poly.pdbx_seq_one_letter_code
_entity_poly.pdbx_strand_id
1 'polypeptide(L)'
;MKKLILVFVMWPMMVSVFGQNQRKSITDTVFQLDQAIVKETIKKKVNLLNLDVPLKTLPMTVTTLSSDVLERKNILNLEDAVRFLSGVTVKDQLGAFYRFSVRGSNETVVAVDGFRDERSLLNNVPFGDLSSVESIEVLKGAAAVLSGHSVMGGVINIVRKKAVPDFTAGARLSYGNWGVKSTSLDFGGKLAGPLTYRATAHYSTGDGYRHVRADRFSATGSLAANIGKTGYFEGTLGYSDDKYDTEIGSAPTYNRADIFGPDGKVVMAKGSRNPFADYHTIYNDFNNNMMKRRVTDISLAYTQQLASFMKIRDRFSWNHSDLDYAAVEGMSYRTDTVNRFSGGYYYESGSKRYYIDLTDSLKTGSPLCFSPDSRGWTNMLELTGDFKTGIVGHKYILGFTYSYFNYTQYNGWNEGDVWGPGLNQLVSLHNPQLVRNWWDYKYSEASIRDWRTSGLYIHDVIDINNKWKAMGSARMDFYNYRTATAKVKDGRQEYDEADRSEWKKVKTSAFTGRAGLVYIPVEEISLYASFGSHFKPYNTMYSSRVIYLDRNGKRFNPSKDGGEVFKPEKGYQAEIGVRYMWANRIDFSGSVYYIRKNNVVKNLGTQEEKDETTGEMVQKTIQAQVGTADSRGFDLELTVHPVSTLAVTGGLGWQDYRIRKINQSKDYPEYTDPSKNVRATGIPRTTFYVYADYTIPKGLLKNLSFHLSGTFQDKIFTDVANRVYNPALFLVDGGLFYTIKQKVTLALNVDNLFDKEYFKSTTVYGKPRNFTGTISYRF
;
A
#
# COMPACT_ATOMS: atom_id res chain seq x y z
N MET A 1 -2.32 -36.06 1.66
CA MET A 1 -1.01 -36.40 2.18
C MET A 1 -0.09 -36.86 1.06
N LYS A 2 0.71 -36.00 0.49
CA LYS A 2 1.90 -36.39 -0.28
C LYS A 2 3.02 -35.43 0.14
N LYS A 3 3.95 -35.98 0.91
CA LYS A 3 5.15 -35.28 1.42
C LYS A 3 6.06 -34.95 0.24
N LEU A 4 6.30 -33.66 0.03
CA LEU A 4 7.41 -33.23 -0.83
C LEU A 4 8.62 -33.03 0.07
N ILE A 5 9.54 -33.99 0.01
CA ILE A 5 10.84 -33.94 0.66
C ILE A 5 11.74 -33.08 -0.21
N LEU A 6 12.11 -31.90 0.29
CA LEU A 6 13.16 -31.08 -0.30
C LEU A 6 14.50 -31.62 0.19
N VAL A 7 15.22 -32.30 -0.66
CA VAL A 7 16.58 -32.76 -0.38
C VAL A 7 17.54 -31.58 -0.59
N PHE A 8 18.01 -30.98 0.50
CA PHE A 8 19.18 -30.11 0.50
C PHE A 8 20.43 -30.97 0.45
N VAL A 9 21.14 -30.97 -0.66
CA VAL A 9 22.50 -31.53 -0.73
C VAL A 9 23.45 -30.53 -0.09
N MET A 10 23.81 -30.76 1.18
CA MET A 10 24.92 -30.08 1.82
C MET A 10 26.22 -30.81 1.41
N TRP A 11 27.07 -30.11 0.68
CA TRP A 11 28.45 -30.53 0.47
C TRP A 11 29.33 -29.87 1.53
N PRO A 12 30.09 -30.59 2.32
CA PRO A 12 30.99 -29.98 3.30
C PRO A 12 32.32 -29.63 2.63
N MET A 13 32.64 -28.34 2.54
CA MET A 13 34.02 -27.90 2.33
C MET A 13 34.63 -27.45 3.67
N MET A 14 35.50 -28.25 4.19
CA MET A 14 36.49 -27.81 5.18
C MET A 14 37.50 -26.88 4.53
N VAL A 15 37.64 -25.67 5.06
CA VAL A 15 38.80 -24.82 4.78
C VAL A 15 39.34 -24.30 6.11
N SER A 16 40.59 -24.63 6.33
CA SER A 16 41.42 -24.23 7.45
C SER A 16 41.70 -22.72 7.49
N VAL A 17 41.56 -22.18 8.69
CA VAL A 17 41.82 -20.78 9.04
C VAL A 17 43.31 -20.61 9.39
N PHE A 18 43.98 -19.64 8.77
CA PHE A 18 45.13 -18.95 9.36
C PHE A 18 44.89 -17.45 9.33
N GLY A 19 44.91 -16.83 10.50
CA GLY A 19 44.69 -15.43 10.71
C GLY A 19 45.99 -14.61 10.50
N GLN A 20 45.78 -13.33 10.15
CA GLN A 20 46.73 -12.29 10.51
C GLN A 20 45.99 -11.03 10.93
N ASN A 21 46.28 -10.60 12.15
CA ASN A 21 45.84 -9.36 12.77
C ASN A 21 46.44 -8.14 12.06
N GLN A 22 45.61 -7.20 11.65
CA GLN A 22 46.00 -5.80 11.64
C GLN A 22 44.92 -4.97 12.39
N ARG A 23 45.28 -4.58 13.61
CA ARG A 23 44.56 -3.55 14.38
C ARG A 23 44.73 -2.21 13.67
N LYS A 24 43.67 -1.64 13.12
CA LYS A 24 43.54 -0.21 12.97
C LYS A 24 42.70 0.31 14.12
N SER A 25 43.31 1.19 14.91
CA SER A 25 42.66 1.93 16.00
C SER A 25 41.51 2.74 15.45
N ILE A 26 40.32 2.46 15.97
CA ILE A 26 39.12 3.31 15.75
C ILE A 26 39.13 4.31 16.91
N THR A 27 39.73 5.45 16.67
CA THR A 27 39.57 6.62 17.53
C THR A 27 38.36 7.40 17.05
N ASP A 28 37.44 7.67 17.97
CA ASP A 28 36.40 8.69 17.96
C ASP A 28 35.50 8.81 16.72
N THR A 29 34.50 7.92 16.67
CA THR A 29 33.27 8.30 15.99
C THR A 29 32.25 8.69 17.08
N VAL A 30 32.28 9.94 17.46
CA VAL A 30 31.15 10.59 18.10
C VAL A 30 30.02 10.56 17.08
N PHE A 31 29.11 9.62 17.21
CA PHE A 31 27.86 9.62 16.46
C PHE A 31 27.03 10.81 16.97
N GLN A 32 27.26 11.97 16.37
CA GLN A 32 26.24 13.01 16.37
C GLN A 32 25.12 12.52 15.48
N LEU A 33 23.92 12.38 16.02
CA LEU A 33 22.70 11.99 15.28
C LEU A 33 22.53 12.79 13.98
N ASP A 34 23.01 14.03 13.96
CA ASP A 34 22.97 14.96 12.85
C ASP A 34 23.87 14.58 11.68
N GLN A 35 24.98 13.90 11.92
CA GLN A 35 25.89 13.46 10.86
C GLN A 35 25.40 12.20 10.13
N ALA A 36 24.63 11.33 10.78
CA ALA A 36 24.09 10.13 10.15
C ALA A 36 23.02 10.50 9.10
N ILE A 37 22.11 11.40 9.44
CA ILE A 37 21.06 11.88 8.51
C ILE A 37 21.70 12.57 7.30
N VAL A 38 22.71 13.38 7.52
CA VAL A 38 23.40 14.14 6.47
C VAL A 38 24.30 13.27 5.60
N LYS A 39 25.02 12.28 6.16
CA LYS A 39 25.85 11.35 5.38
C LYS A 39 25.00 10.39 4.54
N GLU A 40 23.82 9.99 5.00
CA GLU A 40 22.91 9.17 4.20
C GLU A 40 22.32 9.91 3.00
N THR A 41 22.06 11.22 3.12
CA THR A 41 21.52 12.03 2.02
C THR A 41 22.46 12.06 0.80
N ILE A 42 23.77 12.05 1.01
CA ILE A 42 24.77 12.14 -0.09
C ILE A 42 24.93 10.81 -0.85
N LYS A 43 24.65 9.67 -0.21
CA LYS A 43 24.83 8.32 -0.80
C LYS A 43 23.51 7.56 -0.93
N LYS A 44 22.37 8.25 -1.11
CA LYS A 44 21.09 7.58 -1.33
C LYS A 44 21.21 6.65 -2.54
N LYS A 45 21.35 5.35 -2.28
CA LYS A 45 21.19 4.30 -3.27
C LYS A 45 19.72 3.92 -3.31
N VAL A 46 19.23 3.59 -4.48
CA VAL A 46 17.86 3.08 -4.64
C VAL A 46 17.92 1.56 -4.62
N ASN A 47 17.51 0.95 -3.50
CA ASN A 47 17.55 -0.51 -3.34
C ASN A 47 16.72 -1.25 -4.38
N LEU A 48 15.62 -0.65 -4.81
CA LEU A 48 14.74 -1.25 -5.84
C LEU A 48 15.46 -1.48 -7.18
N LEU A 49 16.40 -0.62 -7.54
CA LEU A 49 17.11 -0.70 -8.82
C LEU A 49 18.24 -1.73 -8.86
N ASN A 50 18.74 -2.16 -7.70
CA ASN A 50 19.94 -3.00 -7.57
C ASN A 50 21.18 -2.49 -8.34
N LEU A 51 21.16 -1.23 -8.78
CA LEU A 51 22.27 -0.54 -9.42
C LEU A 51 23.03 0.28 -8.37
N ASP A 52 24.34 0.10 -8.33
CA ASP A 52 25.22 0.91 -7.49
C ASP A 52 25.52 2.26 -8.15
N VAL A 53 24.49 3.09 -8.27
CA VAL A 53 24.60 4.44 -8.84
C VAL A 53 23.97 5.46 -7.90
N PRO A 54 24.55 6.66 -7.78
CA PRO A 54 23.97 7.73 -6.98
C PRO A 54 22.62 8.19 -7.54
N LEU A 55 21.65 8.49 -6.67
CA LEU A 55 20.33 8.99 -7.09
C LEU A 55 20.43 10.22 -8.01
N LYS A 56 21.43 11.08 -7.81
CA LYS A 56 21.64 12.29 -8.65
C LYS A 56 21.89 11.98 -10.13
N THR A 57 22.30 10.74 -10.47
CA THR A 57 22.55 10.32 -11.85
C THR A 57 21.37 9.59 -12.50
N LEU A 58 20.25 9.44 -11.79
CA LEU A 58 19.08 8.72 -12.26
C LEU A 58 17.96 9.68 -12.70
N PRO A 59 17.37 9.50 -13.89
CA PRO A 59 16.29 10.35 -14.39
C PRO A 59 14.92 9.92 -13.84
N MET A 60 14.74 9.95 -12.51
CA MET A 60 13.50 9.52 -11.85
C MET A 60 13.34 10.15 -10.47
N THR A 61 12.10 10.33 -10.02
CA THR A 61 11.79 10.78 -8.65
C THR A 61 11.74 9.60 -7.69
N VAL A 62 12.50 9.68 -6.62
CA VAL A 62 12.48 8.72 -5.51
C VAL A 62 12.37 9.48 -4.20
N THR A 63 11.38 9.11 -3.38
CA THR A 63 11.23 9.59 -2.00
C THR A 63 11.60 8.47 -1.05
N THR A 64 12.33 8.77 0.01
CA THR A 64 12.72 7.78 1.03
C THR A 64 12.32 8.26 2.42
N LEU A 65 11.70 7.37 3.20
CA LEU A 65 11.39 7.56 4.62
C LEU A 65 12.23 6.55 5.42
N SER A 66 13.14 7.02 6.27
CA SER A 66 14.07 6.17 7.02
C SER A 66 13.46 5.63 8.31
N SER A 67 14.06 4.56 8.85
CA SER A 67 13.71 3.99 10.16
C SER A 67 13.80 5.01 11.30
N ASP A 68 14.75 5.93 11.28
CA ASP A 68 14.86 6.98 12.30
C ASP A 68 13.63 7.88 12.34
N VAL A 69 13.07 8.25 11.19
CA VAL A 69 11.82 9.04 11.13
C VAL A 69 10.63 8.21 11.61
N LEU A 70 10.56 6.92 11.20
CA LEU A 70 9.51 6.01 11.66
C LEU A 70 9.54 5.85 13.19
N GLU A 71 10.72 5.62 13.77
CA GLU A 71 10.90 5.45 15.21
C GLU A 71 10.59 6.72 16.00
N ARG A 72 11.06 7.91 15.57
CA ARG A 72 10.81 9.18 16.23
C ARG A 72 9.34 9.55 16.24
N LYS A 73 8.64 9.31 15.16
CA LYS A 73 7.20 9.59 15.05
C LYS A 73 6.30 8.48 15.60
N ASN A 74 6.88 7.40 16.12
CA ASN A 74 6.15 6.20 16.53
C ASN A 74 5.23 5.62 15.44
N ILE A 75 5.70 5.66 14.18
CA ILE A 75 4.97 5.14 13.02
C ILE A 75 5.22 3.64 12.93
N LEU A 76 4.19 2.84 13.18
CA LEU A 76 4.26 1.38 13.20
C LEU A 76 3.54 0.72 12.01
N ASN A 77 2.84 1.48 11.19
CA ASN A 77 2.09 0.96 10.06
C ASN A 77 2.31 1.81 8.79
N LEU A 78 2.07 1.21 7.63
CA LEU A 78 2.29 1.87 6.34
C LEU A 78 1.27 2.99 6.06
N GLU A 79 0.06 2.92 6.62
CA GLU A 79 -0.95 3.96 6.49
C GLU A 79 -0.45 5.30 7.06
N ASP A 80 0.09 5.27 8.28
CA ASP A 80 0.63 6.48 8.91
C ASP A 80 1.92 6.95 8.23
N ALA A 81 2.75 6.02 7.74
CA ALA A 81 3.98 6.35 7.03
C ALA A 81 3.75 7.16 5.74
N VAL A 82 2.71 6.81 4.96
CA VAL A 82 2.45 7.50 3.69
C VAL A 82 2.03 8.96 3.85
N ARG A 83 1.60 9.38 5.05
CA ARG A 83 1.32 10.80 5.35
C ARG A 83 2.56 11.69 5.21
N PHE A 84 3.76 11.11 5.29
CA PHE A 84 5.07 11.75 5.16
C PHE A 84 5.75 11.46 3.82
N LEU A 85 4.98 11.14 2.79
CA LEU A 85 5.45 10.85 1.43
C LEU A 85 4.66 11.70 0.43
N SER A 86 5.31 12.66 -0.23
CA SER A 86 4.65 13.57 -1.18
C SER A 86 4.03 12.80 -2.35
N GLY A 87 2.81 13.19 -2.77
CA GLY A 87 2.10 12.56 -3.89
C GLY A 87 1.71 11.09 -3.67
N VAL A 88 1.81 10.58 -2.44
CA VAL A 88 1.33 9.25 -2.04
C VAL A 88 0.09 9.41 -1.16
N THR A 89 -0.88 8.55 -1.37
CA THR A 89 -2.10 8.54 -0.57
C THR A 89 -2.56 7.12 -0.30
N VAL A 90 -3.31 6.94 0.77
CA VAL A 90 -3.89 5.65 1.15
C VAL A 90 -5.38 5.78 1.30
N LYS A 91 -6.10 4.77 0.84
CA LYS A 91 -7.51 4.56 1.15
C LYS A 91 -7.62 3.36 2.07
N ASP A 92 -8.08 3.61 3.28
CA ASP A 92 -8.46 2.58 4.22
C ASP A 92 -9.82 2.01 3.83
N GLN A 93 -9.93 0.68 3.86
CA GLN A 93 -11.16 -0.06 3.68
C GLN A 93 -11.33 -0.98 4.89
N LEU A 94 -12.44 -0.82 5.60
CA LEU A 94 -12.82 -1.70 6.70
C LEU A 94 -11.83 -1.74 7.87
N GLY A 95 -11.02 -0.67 8.03
CA GLY A 95 -10.07 -0.53 9.14
C GLY A 95 -8.78 -1.34 9.00
N ALA A 96 -8.62 -2.13 7.95
CA ALA A 96 -7.44 -3.00 7.82
C ALA A 96 -6.96 -3.29 6.39
N PHE A 97 -7.76 -2.99 5.38
CA PHE A 97 -7.37 -3.15 3.99
C PHE A 97 -6.95 -1.82 3.40
N TYR A 98 -5.73 -1.75 2.88
CA TYR A 98 -5.17 -0.51 2.36
C TYR A 98 -5.00 -0.56 0.85
N ARG A 99 -5.43 0.50 0.19
CA ARG A 99 -5.14 0.74 -1.21
C ARG A 99 -4.30 1.99 -1.35
N PHE A 100 -3.10 1.84 -1.86
CA PHE A 100 -2.19 2.95 -2.08
C PHE A 100 -2.37 3.55 -3.47
N SER A 101 -2.15 4.86 -3.54
CA SER A 101 -2.14 5.58 -4.79
C SER A 101 -0.92 6.49 -4.83
N VAL A 102 -0.22 6.49 -5.96
CA VAL A 102 0.92 7.37 -6.22
C VAL A 102 0.59 8.20 -7.46
N ARG A 103 0.75 9.53 -7.34
CA ARG A 103 0.43 10.47 -8.44
C ARG A 103 -0.98 10.31 -8.99
N GLY A 104 -1.93 10.00 -8.12
CA GLY A 104 -3.33 9.78 -8.48
C GLY A 104 -3.65 8.42 -9.10
N SER A 105 -2.69 7.55 -9.29
CA SER A 105 -2.92 6.21 -9.81
C SER A 105 -3.08 5.20 -8.69
N ASN A 106 -4.19 4.47 -8.70
CA ASN A 106 -4.44 3.34 -7.79
C ASN A 106 -3.70 2.05 -8.21
N GLU A 107 -3.08 2.02 -9.39
CA GLU A 107 -2.19 0.95 -9.82
C GLU A 107 -0.79 1.20 -9.25
N THR A 108 -0.67 1.02 -7.95
CA THR A 108 0.57 1.12 -7.18
C THR A 108 0.91 -0.26 -6.66
N VAL A 109 2.13 -0.69 -6.90
CA VAL A 109 2.65 -1.96 -6.41
C VAL A 109 3.41 -1.72 -5.12
N VAL A 110 3.20 -2.59 -4.13
CA VAL A 110 4.08 -2.68 -2.98
C VAL A 110 5.08 -3.79 -3.23
N ALA A 111 6.34 -3.51 -2.91
CA ALA A 111 7.43 -4.47 -2.96
C ALA A 111 8.07 -4.59 -1.57
N VAL A 112 8.65 -5.74 -1.27
CA VAL A 112 9.44 -5.99 -0.07
C VAL A 112 10.83 -6.44 -0.50
N ASP A 113 11.86 -5.70 -0.10
CA ASP A 113 13.26 -5.93 -0.51
C ASP A 113 13.43 -6.00 -2.04
N GLY A 114 12.64 -5.23 -2.78
CA GLY A 114 12.63 -5.21 -4.25
C GLY A 114 11.85 -6.35 -4.91
N PHE A 115 11.30 -7.28 -4.15
CA PHE A 115 10.37 -8.29 -4.67
C PHE A 115 8.95 -7.75 -4.63
N ARG A 116 8.29 -7.83 -5.74
CA ARG A 116 6.91 -7.42 -5.88
C ARG A 116 5.98 -8.29 -5.03
N ASP A 117 5.11 -7.68 -4.25
CA ASP A 117 4.04 -8.36 -3.54
C ASP A 117 2.77 -8.37 -4.40
N GLU A 118 2.46 -9.51 -5.02
CA GLU A 118 1.29 -9.66 -5.90
C GLU A 118 -0.04 -9.45 -5.17
N ARG A 119 -0.08 -9.64 -3.85
CA ARG A 119 -1.26 -9.38 -3.02
C ARG A 119 -1.66 -7.91 -3.06
N SER A 120 -0.72 -6.99 -3.27
CA SER A 120 -0.99 -5.55 -3.37
C SER A 120 -1.97 -5.17 -4.49
N LEU A 121 -2.14 -6.04 -5.48
CA LEU A 121 -3.10 -5.84 -6.57
C LEU A 121 -4.52 -6.31 -6.24
N LEU A 122 -4.68 -7.09 -5.19
CA LEU A 122 -5.95 -7.71 -4.82
C LEU A 122 -6.79 -6.87 -3.85
N ASN A 123 -6.26 -5.73 -3.41
CA ASN A 123 -6.86 -4.82 -2.41
C ASN A 123 -7.15 -5.46 -1.04
N ASN A 124 -6.54 -6.59 -0.75
CA ASN A 124 -6.79 -7.42 0.42
C ASN A 124 -5.54 -7.52 1.30
N VAL A 125 -4.67 -6.53 1.28
CA VAL A 125 -3.39 -6.63 2.00
C VAL A 125 -3.34 -5.62 3.12
N PRO A 126 -3.53 -6.03 4.34
CA PRO A 126 -2.99 -5.33 5.48
C PRO A 126 -1.48 -5.52 5.47
N PHE A 127 -0.74 -4.44 5.33
CA PHE A 127 0.70 -4.48 5.54
C PHE A 127 0.99 -4.53 7.04
N GLY A 128 1.92 -5.39 7.38
CA GLY A 128 2.32 -5.62 8.75
C GLY A 128 3.03 -4.42 9.37
N ASP A 129 3.60 -4.68 10.50
CA ASP A 129 4.39 -3.80 11.31
C ASP A 129 5.66 -3.30 10.59
N LEU A 130 6.03 -2.05 10.85
CA LEU A 130 7.23 -1.41 10.29
C LEU A 130 8.46 -1.47 11.20
N SER A 131 8.42 -2.16 12.34
CA SER A 131 9.54 -2.22 13.30
C SER A 131 10.80 -2.88 12.72
N SER A 132 10.62 -3.81 11.78
CA SER A 132 11.72 -4.49 11.06
C SER A 132 12.19 -3.73 9.82
N VAL A 133 11.66 -2.53 9.55
CA VAL A 133 11.91 -1.77 8.32
C VAL A 133 13.07 -0.81 8.52
N GLU A 134 14.01 -0.80 7.58
CA GLU A 134 15.12 0.15 7.49
C GLU A 134 14.70 1.43 6.77
N SER A 135 13.94 1.28 5.67
CA SER A 135 13.41 2.42 4.92
C SER A 135 12.19 2.03 4.07
N ILE A 136 11.39 3.03 3.74
CA ILE A 136 10.35 2.96 2.74
C ILE A 136 10.78 3.83 1.57
N GLU A 137 10.95 3.23 0.39
CA GLU A 137 11.30 3.92 -0.84
C GLU A 137 10.09 4.01 -1.75
N VAL A 138 9.77 5.19 -2.25
CA VAL A 138 8.73 5.36 -3.27
C VAL A 138 9.36 5.80 -4.57
N LEU A 139 9.38 4.88 -5.52
CA LEU A 139 9.74 5.20 -6.89
C LEU A 139 8.49 5.67 -7.61
N LYS A 140 8.45 6.96 -7.97
CA LYS A 140 7.28 7.58 -8.59
C LYS A 140 7.34 7.48 -10.11
N GLY A 141 6.20 7.12 -10.70
CA GLY A 141 6.04 7.10 -12.12
C GLY A 141 6.21 5.75 -12.82
N ALA A 142 6.57 5.76 -14.11
CA ALA A 142 6.64 4.59 -14.97
C ALA A 142 7.76 3.63 -14.54
N ALA A 143 7.49 2.83 -13.51
CA ALA A 143 8.40 1.82 -12.98
C ALA A 143 8.13 0.41 -13.54
N ALA A 144 7.28 0.28 -14.55
CA ALA A 144 6.92 -1.02 -15.14
C ALA A 144 8.14 -1.79 -15.66
N VAL A 145 9.13 -1.11 -16.20
CA VAL A 145 10.36 -1.76 -16.66
C VAL A 145 11.14 -2.40 -15.51
N LEU A 146 11.06 -1.83 -14.30
CA LEU A 146 11.75 -2.32 -13.11
C LEU A 146 10.96 -3.41 -12.39
N SER A 147 9.64 -3.24 -12.29
CA SER A 147 8.78 -4.06 -11.44
C SER A 147 7.73 -4.88 -12.22
N GLY A 148 7.77 -4.87 -13.55
CA GLY A 148 6.81 -5.58 -14.40
C GLY A 148 5.46 -4.87 -14.53
N HIS A 149 4.44 -5.62 -14.87
CA HIS A 149 3.10 -5.14 -15.20
C HIS A 149 2.40 -4.40 -14.04
N SER A 150 1.33 -3.66 -14.36
CA SER A 150 0.42 -3.01 -13.39
C SER A 150 1.06 -1.91 -12.54
N VAL A 151 2.13 -1.28 -13.00
CA VAL A 151 2.81 -0.18 -12.31
C VAL A 151 2.64 1.10 -13.13
N MET A 152 1.67 1.91 -12.77
CA MET A 152 1.40 3.19 -13.45
C MET A 152 1.72 4.41 -12.58
N GLY A 153 1.42 4.36 -11.31
CA GLY A 153 1.68 5.46 -10.37
C GLY A 153 3.08 5.42 -9.82
N GLY A 154 3.52 4.23 -9.44
CA GLY A 154 4.81 4.00 -8.83
C GLY A 154 4.88 2.69 -8.04
N VAL A 155 6.02 2.50 -7.40
CA VAL A 155 6.29 1.36 -6.51
C VAL A 155 6.62 1.88 -5.12
N ILE A 156 6.00 1.31 -4.11
CA ILE A 156 6.36 1.49 -2.69
C ILE A 156 7.20 0.28 -2.29
N ASN A 157 8.49 0.47 -2.07
CA ASN A 157 9.40 -0.60 -1.69
C ASN A 157 9.70 -0.52 -0.18
N ILE A 158 9.36 -1.56 0.54
CA ILE A 158 9.66 -1.72 1.96
C ILE A 158 11.00 -2.43 2.07
N VAL A 159 12.02 -1.74 2.54
CA VAL A 159 13.36 -2.29 2.74
C VAL A 159 13.50 -2.72 4.19
N ARG A 160 13.74 -4.00 4.43
CA ARG A 160 13.89 -4.55 5.78
C ARG A 160 15.32 -4.37 6.29
N LYS A 161 15.46 -4.34 7.61
CA LYS A 161 16.74 -4.35 8.30
C LYS A 161 17.52 -5.62 7.95
N LYS A 162 18.76 -5.46 7.49
CA LYS A 162 19.63 -6.54 7.04
C LYS A 162 20.67 -6.90 8.10
N ALA A 163 21.29 -8.07 7.97
CA ALA A 163 22.43 -8.50 8.79
C ALA A 163 23.54 -7.45 8.80
N VAL A 164 24.13 -7.21 9.96
CA VAL A 164 25.16 -6.17 10.20
C VAL A 164 26.42 -6.80 10.80
N PRO A 165 27.63 -6.30 10.48
CA PRO A 165 28.87 -6.83 11.03
C PRO A 165 29.14 -6.38 12.47
N ASP A 166 28.67 -5.19 12.86
CA ASP A 166 28.90 -4.62 14.17
C ASP A 166 27.79 -5.04 15.12
N PHE A 167 28.18 -5.29 16.38
CA PHE A 167 27.18 -5.63 17.41
C PHE A 167 26.20 -4.49 17.58
N THR A 168 24.92 -4.82 17.51
CA THR A 168 23.82 -3.92 17.76
C THR A 168 22.79 -4.61 18.66
N ALA A 169 22.28 -3.89 19.64
CA ALA A 169 21.19 -4.36 20.48
C ALA A 169 20.29 -3.21 20.83
N GLY A 170 18.99 -3.39 20.65
CA GLY A 170 17.98 -2.41 20.95
C GLY A 170 16.73 -3.04 21.55
N ALA A 171 16.12 -2.33 22.49
CA ALA A 171 14.83 -2.67 23.05
C ALA A 171 13.98 -1.41 23.16
N ARG A 172 12.69 -1.51 22.85
CA ARG A 172 11.72 -0.42 22.92
C ARG A 172 10.45 -0.90 23.57
N LEU A 173 9.96 -0.16 24.57
CA LEU A 173 8.69 -0.39 25.25
C LEU A 173 7.83 0.87 25.09
N SER A 174 6.59 0.72 24.69
CA SER A 174 5.65 1.83 24.55
C SER A 174 4.31 1.55 25.22
N TYR A 175 3.70 2.57 25.76
CA TYR A 175 2.36 2.55 26.33
C TYR A 175 1.59 3.80 25.90
N GLY A 176 0.38 3.60 25.40
CA GLY A 176 -0.45 4.69 24.89
C GLY A 176 -1.90 4.62 25.37
N ASN A 177 -2.71 5.55 24.89
CA ASN A 177 -4.14 5.57 25.15
C ASN A 177 -4.80 4.24 24.73
N TRP A 178 -5.98 3.97 25.26
CA TRP A 178 -6.80 2.78 24.98
C TRP A 178 -6.07 1.46 25.22
N GLY A 179 -5.18 1.45 26.23
CA GLY A 179 -4.45 0.26 26.63
C GLY A 179 -3.41 -0.24 25.60
N VAL A 180 -3.07 0.57 24.59
CA VAL A 180 -2.09 0.17 23.57
C VAL A 180 -0.72 0.01 24.20
N LYS A 181 -0.13 -1.19 24.03
CA LYS A 181 1.20 -1.56 24.52
C LYS A 181 2.00 -2.14 23.38
N SER A 182 3.28 -1.81 23.32
CA SER A 182 4.16 -2.45 22.34
C SER A 182 5.56 -2.69 22.88
N THR A 183 6.18 -3.74 22.36
CA THR A 183 7.57 -4.13 22.65
C THR A 183 8.26 -4.43 21.33
N SER A 184 9.44 -3.85 21.12
CA SER A 184 10.28 -4.15 19.96
C SER A 184 11.67 -4.52 20.44
N LEU A 185 12.28 -5.51 19.79
CA LEU A 185 13.65 -5.98 20.02
C LEU A 185 14.40 -5.97 18.68
N ASP A 186 15.67 -5.60 18.70
CA ASP A 186 16.55 -5.56 17.53
C ASP A 186 17.97 -5.97 17.96
N PHE A 187 18.45 -7.09 17.44
CA PHE A 187 19.77 -7.64 17.75
C PHE A 187 20.51 -7.97 16.46
N GLY A 188 21.78 -7.62 16.39
CA GLY A 188 22.59 -7.95 15.23
C GLY A 188 24.08 -7.99 15.55
N GLY A 189 24.86 -8.48 14.60
CA GLY A 189 26.31 -8.52 14.72
C GLY A 189 26.93 -9.70 13.99
N LYS A 190 28.20 -9.94 14.28
CA LYS A 190 28.95 -11.07 13.78
C LYS A 190 28.61 -12.33 14.58
N LEU A 191 28.15 -13.38 13.89
CA LEU A 191 27.81 -14.66 14.52
C LEU A 191 29.03 -15.57 14.62
N ALA A 192 29.68 -15.86 13.49
CA ALA A 192 30.90 -16.65 13.42
C ALA A 192 31.61 -16.44 12.07
N GLY A 193 32.95 -16.36 12.07
CA GLY A 193 33.72 -16.20 10.84
C GLY A 193 33.20 -15.02 9.96
N PRO A 194 32.83 -15.26 8.70
CA PRO A 194 32.27 -14.25 7.82
C PRO A 194 30.74 -14.05 7.98
N LEU A 195 30.09 -14.85 8.84
CA LEU A 195 28.65 -14.86 9.01
C LEU A 195 28.20 -13.73 9.94
N THR A 196 27.29 -12.91 9.48
CA THR A 196 26.63 -11.84 10.22
C THR A 196 25.13 -12.12 10.31
N TYR A 197 24.47 -11.55 11.32
CA TYR A 197 23.05 -11.72 11.53
C TYR A 197 22.37 -10.41 11.96
N ARG A 198 21.06 -10.37 11.82
CA ARG A 198 20.16 -9.44 12.51
C ARG A 198 18.84 -10.12 12.78
N ALA A 199 18.30 -9.93 13.96
CA ALA A 199 17.00 -10.45 14.38
C ALA A 199 16.19 -9.30 14.96
N THR A 200 14.96 -9.14 14.50
CA THR A 200 14.01 -8.19 15.04
C THR A 200 12.73 -8.91 15.45
N ALA A 201 12.11 -8.45 16.52
CA ALA A 201 10.79 -8.93 16.95
C ALA A 201 9.96 -7.75 17.44
N HIS A 202 8.67 -7.77 17.16
CA HIS A 202 7.72 -6.78 17.63
C HIS A 202 6.43 -7.46 18.09
N TYR A 203 5.90 -6.99 19.22
CA TYR A 203 4.58 -7.36 19.70
C TYR A 203 3.84 -6.09 20.10
N SER A 204 2.58 -5.95 19.68
CA SER A 204 1.70 -4.89 20.13
C SER A 204 0.30 -5.41 20.38
N THR A 205 -0.35 -4.88 21.41
CA THR A 205 -1.74 -5.19 21.77
C THR A 205 -2.42 -3.95 22.33
N GLY A 206 -3.73 -3.88 22.23
CA GLY A 206 -4.54 -2.82 22.83
C GLY A 206 -5.99 -2.90 22.39
N ASP A 207 -6.88 -2.32 23.23
CA ASP A 207 -8.29 -2.26 22.93
C ASP A 207 -8.61 -1.30 21.77
N GLY A 208 -7.67 -0.36 21.50
CA GLY A 208 -7.82 0.61 20.42
C GLY A 208 -8.90 1.65 20.68
N TYR A 209 -8.90 2.69 19.85
CA TYR A 209 -9.96 3.68 19.85
C TYR A 209 -11.27 3.06 19.41
N ARG A 210 -12.36 3.32 20.13
CA ARG A 210 -13.69 2.76 19.88
C ARG A 210 -13.75 1.22 19.99
N HIS A 211 -12.91 0.61 20.85
CA HIS A 211 -12.84 -0.82 21.09
C HIS A 211 -12.50 -1.67 19.84
N VAL A 212 -11.84 -1.08 18.85
CA VAL A 212 -11.26 -1.80 17.71
C VAL A 212 -9.92 -2.39 18.13
N ARG A 213 -9.99 -3.57 18.73
CA ARG A 213 -8.83 -4.26 19.26
C ARG A 213 -7.86 -4.68 18.16
N ALA A 214 -6.57 -4.61 18.46
CA ALA A 214 -5.53 -5.17 17.61
C ALA A 214 -4.49 -5.92 18.46
N ASP A 215 -4.18 -7.16 18.04
CA ASP A 215 -3.06 -7.96 18.56
C ASP A 215 -2.14 -8.29 17.39
N ARG A 216 -0.86 -7.94 17.50
CA ARG A 216 0.09 -8.07 16.40
C ARG A 216 1.41 -8.64 16.90
N PHE A 217 1.91 -9.62 16.21
CA PHE A 217 3.27 -10.14 16.39
C PHE A 217 3.99 -10.18 15.06
N SER A 218 5.23 -9.73 15.02
CA SER A 218 6.12 -9.88 13.87
C SER A 218 7.54 -10.22 14.31
N ALA A 219 8.21 -11.03 13.52
CA ALA A 219 9.62 -11.34 13.71
C ALA A 219 10.32 -11.45 12.36
N THR A 220 11.57 -10.96 12.29
CA THR A 220 12.39 -11.06 11.09
C THR A 220 13.80 -11.47 11.49
N GLY A 221 14.35 -12.48 10.82
CA GLY A 221 15.73 -12.92 10.95
C GLY A 221 16.46 -12.78 9.62
N SER A 222 17.64 -12.17 9.62
CA SER A 222 18.49 -12.08 8.44
C SER A 222 19.89 -12.59 8.72
N LEU A 223 20.48 -13.24 7.73
CA LEU A 223 21.82 -13.75 7.71
C LEU A 223 22.54 -13.25 6.47
N ALA A 224 23.83 -12.93 6.59
CA ALA A 224 24.66 -12.62 5.43
C ALA A 224 26.08 -13.12 5.64
N ALA A 225 26.74 -13.54 4.56
CA ALA A 225 28.10 -14.01 4.60
C ALA A 225 28.84 -13.76 3.29
N ASN A 226 30.12 -13.42 3.39
CA ASN A 226 31.02 -13.53 2.25
C ASN A 226 31.39 -14.99 2.02
N ILE A 227 31.21 -15.47 0.80
CA ILE A 227 31.55 -16.83 0.37
C ILE A 227 32.82 -16.79 -0.48
N GLY A 228 33.92 -17.24 0.09
CA GLY A 228 35.23 -17.06 -0.54
C GLY A 228 35.60 -15.57 -0.69
N LYS A 229 36.29 -15.23 -1.80
CA LYS A 229 36.75 -13.85 -2.07
C LYS A 229 35.77 -13.05 -2.91
N THR A 230 34.85 -13.71 -3.60
CA THR A 230 34.06 -13.12 -4.70
C THR A 230 32.56 -13.40 -4.60
N GLY A 231 32.15 -14.25 -3.67
CA GLY A 231 30.77 -14.58 -3.42
C GLY A 231 30.20 -13.81 -2.23
N TYR A 232 28.90 -13.49 -2.28
CA TYR A 232 28.14 -12.92 -1.18
C TYR A 232 26.74 -13.52 -1.13
N PHE A 233 26.36 -13.98 0.04
CA PHE A 233 25.04 -14.56 0.32
C PHE A 233 24.31 -13.70 1.34
N GLU A 234 23.01 -13.50 1.13
CA GLU A 234 22.09 -12.98 2.13
C GLU A 234 20.78 -13.76 2.12
N GLY A 235 20.19 -13.94 3.29
CA GLY A 235 18.90 -14.58 3.47
C GLY A 235 18.09 -13.86 4.54
N THR A 236 16.79 -13.78 4.35
CA THR A 236 15.86 -13.19 5.31
C THR A 236 14.61 -14.06 5.43
N LEU A 237 14.21 -14.34 6.67
CA LEU A 237 12.95 -14.99 7.04
C LEU A 237 12.09 -13.98 7.80
N GLY A 238 10.85 -13.82 7.39
CA GLY A 238 9.84 -13.01 8.07
C GLY A 238 8.64 -13.84 8.48
N TYR A 239 8.08 -13.52 9.63
CA TYR A 239 6.81 -14.05 10.12
C TYR A 239 5.98 -12.96 10.76
N SER A 240 4.65 -12.94 10.49
CA SER A 240 3.70 -12.10 11.21
C SER A 240 2.41 -12.84 11.50
N ASP A 241 1.81 -12.55 12.66
CA ASP A 241 0.48 -12.99 13.08
C ASP A 241 -0.27 -11.76 13.60
N ASP A 242 -1.29 -11.37 12.86
CA ASP A 242 -2.06 -10.17 13.12
C ASP A 242 -3.53 -10.53 13.35
N LYS A 243 -4.11 -9.94 14.38
CA LYS A 243 -5.54 -10.01 14.71
C LYS A 243 -6.11 -8.62 14.86
N TYR A 244 -7.23 -8.34 14.21
CA TYR A 244 -7.95 -7.07 14.32
C TYR A 244 -9.44 -7.31 14.46
N ASP A 245 -10.10 -6.41 15.19
CA ASP A 245 -11.53 -6.23 15.04
C ASP A 245 -11.77 -5.30 13.83
N THR A 246 -12.68 -5.70 12.96
CA THR A 246 -12.96 -4.90 11.76
C THR A 246 -13.85 -3.72 12.08
N GLU A 247 -13.56 -2.56 11.50
CA GLU A 247 -14.31 -1.33 11.73
C GLU A 247 -14.94 -0.81 10.44
N ILE A 248 -16.28 -0.76 10.42
CA ILE A 248 -17.04 -0.11 9.35
C ILE A 248 -18.04 0.92 9.91
N GLY A 249 -18.19 0.94 11.13
CA GLY A 249 -19.18 1.17 12.14
C GLY A 249 -19.79 2.53 12.36
N SER A 250 -19.46 3.60 11.68
CA SER A 250 -20.17 4.88 11.84
C SER A 250 -21.41 4.95 10.95
N ALA A 251 -22.40 5.74 11.36
CA ALA A 251 -23.59 5.98 10.57
C ALA A 251 -23.25 6.48 9.16
N PRO A 252 -23.85 5.92 8.10
CA PRO A 252 -23.48 6.24 6.73
C PRO A 252 -23.94 7.65 6.32
N THR A 253 -23.30 8.21 5.31
CA THR A 253 -23.84 9.37 4.58
C THR A 253 -25.01 8.93 3.71
N TYR A 254 -25.99 9.82 3.48
CA TYR A 254 -27.09 9.55 2.55
C TYR A 254 -26.85 10.26 1.22
N ASN A 255 -26.63 9.48 0.17
CA ASN A 255 -26.17 10.00 -1.12
C ASN A 255 -27.26 10.09 -2.20
N ARG A 256 -28.51 9.70 -1.90
CA ARG A 256 -29.58 9.63 -2.89
C ARG A 256 -30.26 10.98 -3.11
N ALA A 257 -30.61 11.69 -2.04
CA ALA A 257 -31.33 12.96 -2.09
C ALA A 257 -31.02 13.82 -0.85
N ASP A 258 -31.46 15.08 -0.85
CA ASP A 258 -31.59 15.87 0.36
C ASP A 258 -32.74 15.30 1.20
N ILE A 259 -32.57 15.33 2.52
CA ILE A 259 -33.58 14.86 3.47
C ILE A 259 -34.20 16.08 4.14
N PHE A 260 -35.52 16.13 4.12
CA PHE A 260 -36.31 17.19 4.67
C PHE A 260 -36.91 16.79 6.02
N GLY A 261 -37.04 17.77 6.89
CA GLY A 261 -37.83 17.64 8.12
C GLY A 261 -39.34 17.75 7.85
N PRO A 262 -40.17 17.49 8.85
CA PRO A 262 -41.61 17.64 8.74
C PRO A 262 -42.01 19.09 8.41
N ASP A 263 -41.16 20.06 8.70
CA ASP A 263 -41.35 21.49 8.35
C ASP A 263 -40.92 21.82 6.89
N GLY A 264 -40.50 20.84 6.12
CA GLY A 264 -40.05 21.03 4.74
C GLY A 264 -38.64 21.61 4.56
N LYS A 265 -37.91 21.85 5.66
CA LYS A 265 -36.53 22.32 5.56
C LYS A 265 -35.55 21.17 5.42
N VAL A 266 -34.44 21.42 4.73
CA VAL A 266 -33.36 20.44 4.62
C VAL A 266 -32.69 20.23 5.96
N VAL A 267 -32.78 19.02 6.52
CA VAL A 267 -32.13 18.59 7.76
C VAL A 267 -30.81 17.94 7.48
N MET A 268 -30.74 17.17 6.40
CA MET A 268 -29.52 16.49 5.98
C MET A 268 -29.37 16.62 4.45
N ALA A 269 -28.42 17.42 4.02
CA ALA A 269 -28.14 17.59 2.60
C ALA A 269 -27.60 16.29 1.99
N LYS A 270 -27.86 16.10 0.71
CA LYS A 270 -27.34 14.96 -0.06
C LYS A 270 -25.82 14.79 0.13
N GLY A 271 -25.43 13.61 0.57
CA GLY A 271 -24.03 13.27 0.83
C GLY A 271 -23.46 13.79 2.15
N SER A 272 -24.25 14.48 2.95
CA SER A 272 -23.86 14.90 4.29
C SER A 272 -24.03 13.76 5.31
N ARG A 273 -23.57 13.99 6.51
CA ARG A 273 -23.69 13.06 7.63
C ARG A 273 -24.98 13.29 8.39
N ASN A 274 -25.46 12.22 9.02
CA ASN A 274 -26.63 12.29 9.87
C ASN A 274 -26.33 13.17 11.10
N PRO A 275 -27.05 14.29 11.31
CA PRO A 275 -26.82 15.19 12.43
C PRO A 275 -27.23 14.59 13.78
N PHE A 276 -27.96 13.48 13.80
CA PHE A 276 -28.46 12.81 15.02
C PHE A 276 -27.61 11.61 15.43
N ALA A 277 -26.62 11.23 14.62
CA ALA A 277 -25.75 10.09 14.91
C ALA A 277 -24.52 10.50 15.71
N ASP A 278 -24.17 9.74 16.73
CA ASP A 278 -22.90 9.84 17.42
C ASP A 278 -21.81 9.11 16.62
N TYR A 279 -20.85 9.87 16.08
CA TYR A 279 -19.76 9.31 15.28
C TYR A 279 -18.63 8.72 16.09
N HIS A 280 -18.63 8.89 17.42
CA HIS A 280 -17.73 8.19 18.34
C HIS A 280 -18.20 6.75 18.62
N THR A 281 -19.45 6.45 18.34
CA THR A 281 -20.07 5.15 18.53
C THR A 281 -19.87 4.26 17.31
N ILE A 282 -19.57 2.99 17.53
CA ILE A 282 -19.59 1.93 16.52
C ILE A 282 -20.96 1.25 16.56
N TYR A 283 -21.63 1.22 15.42
CA TYR A 283 -22.96 0.64 15.29
C TYR A 283 -22.97 -0.81 14.78
N ASN A 284 -21.84 -1.31 14.29
CA ASN A 284 -21.69 -2.69 13.79
C ASN A 284 -20.62 -3.49 14.54
N ASP A 285 -20.40 -3.19 15.81
CA ASP A 285 -19.48 -3.96 16.67
C ASP A 285 -20.12 -5.31 17.05
N PHE A 286 -19.83 -6.33 16.25
CA PHE A 286 -20.24 -7.70 16.52
C PHE A 286 -19.03 -8.52 16.97
N ASN A 287 -19.19 -9.39 17.95
CA ASN A 287 -18.10 -10.22 18.48
C ASN A 287 -17.39 -11.07 17.42
N ASN A 288 -18.04 -11.35 16.30
CA ASN A 288 -17.51 -12.13 15.21
C ASN A 288 -16.89 -11.28 14.09
N ASN A 289 -16.95 -9.95 14.22
CA ASN A 289 -16.20 -9.06 13.34
C ASN A 289 -14.72 -9.25 13.62
N MET A 290 -14.02 -9.90 12.70
CA MET A 290 -12.60 -10.20 12.90
C MET A 290 -11.85 -10.23 11.59
N MET A 291 -10.57 -9.93 11.70
CA MET A 291 -9.58 -10.27 10.70
C MET A 291 -8.38 -10.91 11.38
N LYS A 292 -8.04 -12.12 10.97
CA LYS A 292 -6.79 -12.79 11.37
C LYS A 292 -5.96 -13.00 10.14
N ARG A 293 -4.68 -12.68 10.23
CA ARG A 293 -3.75 -12.88 9.12
C ARG A 293 -2.43 -13.43 9.62
N ARG A 294 -1.94 -14.47 8.98
CA ARG A 294 -0.59 -14.97 9.15
C ARG A 294 0.18 -14.86 7.85
N VAL A 295 1.41 -14.42 7.93
CA VAL A 295 2.32 -14.33 6.79
C VAL A 295 3.65 -14.93 7.15
N THR A 296 4.15 -15.78 6.28
CA THR A 296 5.54 -16.24 6.29
C THR A 296 6.18 -15.87 4.97
N ASP A 297 7.35 -15.26 5.00
CA ASP A 297 8.11 -14.94 3.81
C ASP A 297 9.58 -15.32 3.96
N ILE A 298 10.18 -15.72 2.86
CA ILE A 298 11.59 -16.04 2.74
C ILE A 298 12.15 -15.29 1.54
N SER A 299 13.29 -14.64 1.71
CA SER A 299 14.06 -14.10 0.59
C SER A 299 15.53 -14.54 0.70
N LEU A 300 16.08 -14.95 -0.42
CA LEU A 300 17.47 -15.40 -0.55
C LEU A 300 18.10 -14.63 -1.72
N ALA A 301 19.35 -14.26 -1.58
CA ALA A 301 20.13 -13.69 -2.66
C ALA A 301 21.57 -14.19 -2.61
N TYR A 302 22.09 -14.58 -3.76
CA TYR A 302 23.49 -14.91 -3.95
C TYR A 302 24.07 -14.07 -5.07
N THR A 303 25.20 -13.45 -4.81
CA THR A 303 25.94 -12.64 -5.77
C THR A 303 27.33 -13.23 -5.93
N GLN A 304 27.74 -13.48 -7.18
CA GLN A 304 29.06 -13.98 -7.51
C GLN A 304 29.73 -13.02 -8.50
N GLN A 305 30.93 -12.53 -8.14
CA GLN A 305 31.77 -11.82 -9.08
C GLN A 305 32.37 -12.83 -10.07
N LEU A 306 32.06 -12.70 -11.34
CA LEU A 306 32.56 -13.57 -12.41
C LEU A 306 33.84 -13.02 -13.04
N ALA A 307 33.88 -11.71 -13.20
CA ALA A 307 35.04 -10.95 -13.70
C ALA A 307 35.07 -9.57 -13.01
N SER A 308 36.15 -8.83 -13.19
CA SER A 308 36.26 -7.47 -12.60
C SER A 308 35.10 -6.53 -13.03
N PHE A 309 34.56 -6.75 -14.21
CA PHE A 309 33.50 -5.94 -14.82
C PHE A 309 32.13 -6.61 -14.80
N MET A 310 31.96 -7.81 -14.20
CA MET A 310 30.73 -8.61 -14.33
C MET A 310 30.42 -9.43 -13.08
N LYS A 311 29.18 -9.36 -12.63
CA LYS A 311 28.62 -10.14 -11.52
C LYS A 311 27.34 -10.85 -11.98
N ILE A 312 27.11 -12.07 -11.51
CA ILE A 312 25.82 -12.73 -11.57
C ILE A 312 25.18 -12.65 -10.19
N ARG A 313 23.90 -12.36 -10.17
CA ARG A 313 23.09 -12.33 -8.97
C ARG A 313 21.82 -13.13 -9.18
N ASP A 314 21.60 -14.09 -8.30
CA ASP A 314 20.34 -14.83 -8.23
C ASP A 314 19.60 -14.44 -6.97
N ARG A 315 18.31 -14.11 -7.11
CA ARG A 315 17.43 -13.68 -6.03
C ARG A 315 16.16 -14.50 -6.06
N PHE A 316 15.80 -15.05 -4.92
CA PHE A 316 14.60 -15.85 -4.75
C PHE A 316 13.76 -15.29 -3.60
N SER A 317 12.45 -15.23 -3.78
CA SER A 317 11.48 -14.91 -2.74
C SER A 317 10.34 -15.91 -2.78
N TRP A 318 9.89 -16.33 -1.60
CA TRP A 318 8.70 -17.13 -1.39
C TRP A 318 7.87 -16.50 -0.29
N ASN A 319 6.54 -16.50 -0.45
CA ASN A 319 5.63 -16.06 0.59
C ASN A 319 4.38 -16.94 0.64
N HIS A 320 3.83 -17.06 1.85
CA HIS A 320 2.54 -17.66 2.12
C HIS A 320 1.77 -16.73 3.05
N SER A 321 0.52 -16.46 2.73
CA SER A 321 -0.39 -15.67 3.58
C SER A 321 -1.73 -16.33 3.62
N ASP A 322 -2.20 -16.62 4.81
CA ASP A 322 -3.59 -16.97 5.10
C ASP A 322 -4.28 -15.81 5.81
N LEU A 323 -5.51 -15.55 5.46
CA LEU A 323 -6.34 -14.51 6.04
C LEU A 323 -7.75 -15.05 6.28
N ASP A 324 -8.26 -14.82 7.47
CA ASP A 324 -9.67 -15.03 7.82
C ASP A 324 -10.31 -13.69 8.10
N TYR A 325 -11.38 -13.40 7.39
CA TYR A 325 -12.17 -12.19 7.56
C TYR A 325 -13.63 -12.54 7.74
N ALA A 326 -14.24 -11.96 8.76
CA ALA A 326 -15.67 -12.01 8.97
C ALA A 326 -16.17 -10.66 9.49
N ALA A 327 -17.22 -10.12 8.90
CA ALA A 327 -17.80 -8.86 9.32
C ALA A 327 -19.24 -8.67 8.85
N VAL A 328 -19.94 -7.79 9.55
CA VAL A 328 -21.17 -7.17 9.05
C VAL A 328 -20.76 -5.89 8.32
N GLU A 329 -20.70 -5.96 7.00
CA GLU A 329 -20.34 -4.82 6.17
C GLU A 329 -21.57 -3.98 5.84
N GLY A 330 -21.39 -2.68 5.97
CA GLY A 330 -22.38 -1.71 5.58
C GLY A 330 -23.54 -1.56 6.55
N MET A 331 -24.08 -0.36 6.51
CA MET A 331 -25.30 0.03 7.19
C MET A 331 -26.10 0.93 6.28
N SER A 332 -27.39 0.99 6.50
CA SER A 332 -28.32 1.82 5.73
C SER A 332 -29.42 2.38 6.64
N TYR A 333 -30.02 3.44 6.17
CA TYR A 333 -31.23 3.97 6.80
C TYR A 333 -32.44 3.15 6.38
N ARG A 334 -33.39 2.99 7.29
CA ARG A 334 -34.71 2.44 7.01
C ARG A 334 -35.48 3.45 6.18
N THR A 335 -36.19 3.00 5.17
CA THR A 335 -37.04 3.85 4.34
C THR A 335 -38.40 3.18 4.09
N ASP A 336 -39.48 3.98 4.04
CA ASP A 336 -40.82 3.50 3.74
C ASP A 336 -41.58 4.56 2.90
N THR A 337 -42.60 4.15 2.19
CA THR A 337 -43.53 5.04 1.49
C THR A 337 -44.61 5.59 2.43
N VAL A 338 -44.80 4.98 3.61
CA VAL A 338 -45.68 5.42 4.67
C VAL A 338 -44.88 5.98 5.82
N ASN A 339 -45.34 7.07 6.43
CA ASN A 339 -44.69 7.66 7.59
C ASN A 339 -44.86 6.74 8.82
N ARG A 340 -43.83 5.93 9.11
CA ARG A 340 -43.79 5.03 10.26
C ARG A 340 -42.68 5.39 11.26
N PHE A 341 -41.91 6.44 10.97
CA PHE A 341 -40.74 6.83 11.76
C PHE A 341 -41.06 8.07 12.59
N SER A 342 -40.58 8.10 13.82
CA SER A 342 -40.92 9.12 14.82
C SER A 342 -40.58 10.55 14.37
N GLY A 343 -39.50 10.74 13.61
CA GLY A 343 -39.04 12.07 13.21
C GLY A 343 -39.76 12.69 12.00
N GLY A 344 -40.55 11.92 11.27
CA GLY A 344 -41.26 12.40 10.06
C GLY A 344 -40.34 12.92 8.94
N TYR A 345 -39.06 12.53 8.94
CA TYR A 345 -38.08 12.93 7.91
C TYR A 345 -38.36 12.21 6.60
N TYR A 346 -38.11 12.90 5.48
CA TYR A 346 -38.43 12.35 4.17
C TYR A 346 -37.49 12.87 3.07
N TYR A 347 -37.46 12.15 1.97
CA TYR A 347 -36.91 12.62 0.69
C TYR A 347 -37.88 12.38 -0.44
N GLU A 348 -37.66 13.08 -1.55
CA GLU A 348 -38.48 12.94 -2.74
C GLU A 348 -37.70 12.33 -3.89
N SER A 349 -38.32 11.39 -4.62
CA SER A 349 -37.77 10.77 -5.81
C SER A 349 -38.84 10.69 -6.88
N GLY A 350 -38.71 11.52 -7.90
CA GLY A 350 -39.78 11.78 -8.85
C GLY A 350 -41.01 12.40 -8.15
N SER A 351 -42.16 11.84 -8.37
CA SER A 351 -43.42 12.26 -7.71
C SER A 351 -43.73 11.56 -6.39
N LYS A 352 -42.81 10.68 -5.91
CA LYS A 352 -43.02 9.89 -4.70
C LYS A 352 -42.20 10.43 -3.53
N ARG A 353 -42.86 10.48 -2.38
CA ARG A 353 -42.23 10.78 -1.10
C ARG A 353 -41.88 9.48 -0.37
N TYR A 354 -40.67 9.42 0.17
CA TYR A 354 -40.16 8.30 0.98
C TYR A 354 -39.75 8.84 2.34
N TYR A 355 -40.28 8.26 3.39
CA TYR A 355 -39.89 8.56 4.76
C TYR A 355 -38.64 7.79 5.14
N ILE A 356 -37.81 8.37 5.99
CA ILE A 356 -36.52 7.83 6.38
C ILE A 356 -36.30 7.94 7.89
N ASP A 357 -35.81 6.89 8.49
CA ASP A 357 -35.45 6.84 9.90
C ASP A 357 -34.05 7.46 10.10
N LEU A 358 -33.99 8.67 10.63
CA LEU A 358 -32.73 9.36 10.95
C LEU A 358 -32.39 9.34 12.43
N THR A 359 -33.36 9.06 13.32
CA THR A 359 -33.22 9.25 14.75
C THR A 359 -33.22 7.96 15.54
N ASP A 360 -33.87 6.92 15.08
CA ASP A 360 -34.17 5.76 15.92
C ASP A 360 -33.17 4.61 15.69
N SER A 361 -33.01 4.18 14.42
CA SER A 361 -32.23 3.00 14.14
C SER A 361 -31.61 2.96 12.75
N LEU A 362 -30.49 2.25 12.64
CA LEU A 362 -29.86 1.85 11.40
C LEU A 362 -30.16 0.38 11.11
N LYS A 363 -30.26 0.05 9.84
CA LYS A 363 -30.35 -1.31 9.34
C LYS A 363 -28.95 -1.80 8.95
N THR A 364 -28.50 -2.91 9.53
CA THR A 364 -27.21 -3.51 9.18
C THR A 364 -27.26 -4.25 7.84
N GLY A 365 -26.13 -4.41 7.21
CA GLY A 365 -25.94 -5.32 6.08
C GLY A 365 -25.93 -6.79 6.51
N SER A 366 -25.91 -7.70 5.55
CA SER A 366 -25.76 -9.12 5.82
C SER A 366 -24.32 -9.45 6.25
N PRO A 367 -24.12 -10.34 7.24
CA PRO A 367 -22.81 -10.84 7.60
C PRO A 367 -22.17 -11.59 6.43
N LEU A 368 -20.89 -11.38 6.24
CA LEU A 368 -20.12 -12.11 5.25
C LEU A 368 -18.78 -12.58 5.83
N CYS A 369 -18.22 -13.61 5.22
CA CYS A 369 -16.87 -14.04 5.48
C CYS A 369 -16.11 -14.29 4.17
N PHE A 370 -14.82 -14.11 4.20
CA PHE A 370 -13.93 -14.57 3.15
C PHE A 370 -12.56 -14.91 3.71
N SER A 371 -11.94 -15.91 3.12
CA SER A 371 -10.66 -16.45 3.58
C SER A 371 -9.75 -16.70 2.39
N PRO A 372 -8.91 -15.74 2.01
CA PRO A 372 -7.89 -15.99 1.00
C PRO A 372 -6.68 -16.70 1.58
N ASP A 373 -6.30 -17.83 0.99
CA ASP A 373 -4.98 -18.45 1.06
C ASP A 373 -4.19 -18.05 -0.18
N SER A 374 -3.00 -17.48 0.00
CA SER A 374 -2.15 -17.05 -1.09
C SER A 374 -0.74 -17.56 -0.94
N ARG A 375 -0.15 -18.07 -2.03
CA ARG A 375 1.22 -18.57 -2.09
C ARG A 375 1.88 -18.04 -3.34
N GLY A 376 3.05 -17.47 -3.16
CA GLY A 376 3.81 -16.92 -4.27
C GLY A 376 5.29 -17.21 -4.17
N TRP A 377 5.96 -17.27 -5.31
CA TRP A 377 7.41 -17.24 -5.37
C TRP A 377 7.87 -16.51 -6.63
N THR A 378 9.01 -15.88 -6.49
CA THR A 378 9.66 -15.13 -7.58
C THR A 378 11.14 -15.47 -7.58
N ASN A 379 11.67 -15.77 -8.75
CA ASN A 379 13.12 -15.85 -8.98
C ASN A 379 13.53 -14.74 -9.96
N MET A 380 14.66 -14.10 -9.67
CA MET A 380 15.24 -13.03 -10.46
C MET A 380 16.73 -13.33 -10.68
N LEU A 381 17.09 -13.68 -11.91
CA LEU A 381 18.47 -13.88 -12.31
C LEU A 381 18.96 -12.64 -13.06
N GLU A 382 20.03 -12.03 -12.56
CA GLU A 382 20.57 -10.77 -13.07
C GLU A 382 22.06 -10.91 -13.39
N LEU A 383 22.46 -10.47 -14.54
CA LEU A 383 23.84 -10.19 -14.92
C LEU A 383 24.07 -8.70 -14.85
N THR A 384 24.95 -8.25 -13.97
CA THR A 384 25.23 -6.84 -13.74
C THR A 384 26.70 -6.55 -13.95
N GLY A 385 27.00 -5.35 -14.37
CA GLY A 385 28.39 -4.97 -14.54
C GLY A 385 28.58 -3.54 -15.04
N ASP A 386 29.84 -3.25 -15.30
CA ASP A 386 30.27 -1.98 -15.85
C ASP A 386 31.34 -2.22 -16.94
N PHE A 387 31.25 -1.47 -18.02
CA PHE A 387 32.23 -1.46 -19.11
C PHE A 387 32.32 -0.08 -19.76
N LYS A 388 33.27 0.10 -20.66
CA LYS A 388 33.41 1.34 -21.40
C LYS A 388 33.41 1.09 -22.92
N THR A 389 32.71 1.98 -23.65
CA THR A 389 32.77 2.10 -25.11
C THR A 389 33.50 3.40 -25.43
N GLY A 390 34.82 3.34 -25.64
CA GLY A 390 35.65 4.54 -25.73
C GLY A 390 35.66 5.34 -24.44
N ILE A 391 35.16 6.58 -24.47
CA ILE A 391 35.06 7.47 -23.29
C ILE A 391 33.75 7.29 -22.52
N VAL A 392 32.76 6.57 -23.08
CA VAL A 392 31.44 6.40 -22.50
C VAL A 392 31.45 5.22 -21.55
N GLY A 393 31.04 5.45 -20.31
CA GLY A 393 30.87 4.39 -19.29
C GLY A 393 29.45 3.83 -19.30
N HIS A 394 29.31 2.54 -19.08
CA HIS A 394 28.05 1.82 -19.01
C HIS A 394 27.96 1.07 -17.68
N LYS A 395 26.80 1.17 -17.00
CA LYS A 395 26.43 0.29 -15.89
C LYS A 395 25.13 -0.40 -16.23
N TYR A 396 25.22 -1.69 -16.47
CA TYR A 396 24.10 -2.45 -17.01
C TYR A 396 23.57 -3.53 -16.07
N ILE A 397 22.30 -3.86 -16.26
CA ILE A 397 21.65 -5.05 -15.79
C ILE A 397 20.99 -5.73 -16.98
N LEU A 398 21.27 -7.01 -17.18
CA LEU A 398 20.47 -7.91 -18.00
C LEU A 398 19.81 -8.90 -17.05
N GLY A 399 18.48 -8.99 -17.07
CA GLY A 399 17.77 -9.77 -16.08
C GLY A 399 16.64 -10.58 -16.66
N PHE A 400 16.37 -11.69 -15.99
CA PHE A 400 15.21 -12.55 -16.22
C PHE A 400 14.46 -12.71 -14.89
N THR A 401 13.13 -12.57 -14.94
CA THR A 401 12.26 -12.82 -13.79
C THR A 401 11.26 -13.89 -14.14
N TYR A 402 11.00 -14.77 -13.18
CA TYR A 402 9.86 -15.67 -13.22
C TYR A 402 9.12 -15.62 -11.90
N SER A 403 7.80 -15.38 -11.96
CA SER A 403 6.93 -15.32 -10.79
C SER A 403 5.76 -16.27 -10.97
N TYR A 404 5.43 -16.95 -9.90
CA TYR A 404 4.22 -17.76 -9.77
C TYR A 404 3.45 -17.27 -8.54
N PHE A 405 2.14 -17.10 -8.69
CA PHE A 405 1.26 -16.75 -7.59
C PHE A 405 -0.04 -17.51 -7.69
N ASN A 406 -0.42 -18.16 -6.60
CA ASN A 406 -1.71 -18.83 -6.43
C ASN A 406 -2.50 -18.12 -5.33
N TYR A 407 -3.79 -17.96 -5.56
CA TYR A 407 -4.70 -17.30 -4.66
C TYR A 407 -6.03 -18.04 -4.67
N THR A 408 -6.39 -18.65 -3.54
CA THR A 408 -7.67 -19.31 -3.34
C THR A 408 -8.45 -18.54 -2.29
N GLN A 409 -9.58 -17.97 -2.66
CA GLN A 409 -10.46 -17.24 -1.75
C GLN A 409 -11.73 -18.03 -1.52
N TYR A 410 -11.96 -18.40 -0.30
CA TYR A 410 -13.21 -18.98 0.15
C TYR A 410 -14.17 -17.86 0.52
N ASN A 411 -15.37 -17.86 -0.05
CA ASN A 411 -16.42 -16.87 0.18
C ASN A 411 -17.60 -17.53 0.87
N GLY A 412 -18.17 -16.84 1.83
CA GLY A 412 -19.32 -17.33 2.57
C GLY A 412 -20.20 -16.23 3.11
N TRP A 413 -21.36 -16.63 3.52
CA TRP A 413 -22.38 -15.78 4.11
C TRP A 413 -22.92 -16.48 5.34
N ASN A 414 -23.65 -15.76 6.18
CA ASN A 414 -24.40 -16.39 7.23
C ASN A 414 -25.46 -17.31 6.61
N GLU A 415 -25.34 -18.62 6.82
CA GLU A 415 -26.37 -19.59 6.49
C GLU A 415 -27.23 -19.82 7.73
N GLY A 416 -28.50 -19.60 7.59
CA GLY A 416 -29.49 -19.89 8.62
C GLY A 416 -30.53 -18.81 8.73
N ASP A 417 -31.65 -19.18 9.33
CA ASP A 417 -32.85 -18.36 9.49
C ASP A 417 -32.70 -17.15 10.41
N VAL A 418 -31.50 -16.94 10.96
CA VAL A 418 -31.19 -15.79 11.83
C VAL A 418 -31.29 -14.47 11.07
N TRP A 419 -31.02 -14.51 9.77
CA TRP A 419 -31.28 -13.42 8.83
C TRP A 419 -32.27 -13.84 7.74
N GLY A 420 -33.35 -14.45 8.07
CA GLY A 420 -34.41 -14.76 7.11
C GLY A 420 -34.74 -13.55 6.23
N PRO A 421 -35.36 -13.72 5.06
CA PRO A 421 -35.76 -12.64 4.18
C PRO A 421 -36.49 -11.53 4.95
N GLY A 422 -35.83 -10.36 5.09
CA GLY A 422 -36.36 -9.22 5.82
C GLY A 422 -35.84 -8.96 7.22
N LEU A 423 -35.01 -9.83 7.80
CA LEU A 423 -34.47 -9.69 9.17
C LEU A 423 -33.06 -9.09 9.19
N ASN A 424 -32.83 -7.96 8.53
CA ASN A 424 -31.67 -7.17 8.85
C ASN A 424 -31.79 -6.65 10.28
N GLN A 425 -30.73 -6.77 11.07
CA GLN A 425 -30.76 -6.24 12.42
C GLN A 425 -30.91 -4.72 12.42
N LEU A 426 -31.77 -4.26 13.32
CA LEU A 426 -31.89 -2.86 13.64
C LEU A 426 -30.99 -2.55 14.83
N VAL A 427 -30.12 -1.56 14.67
CA VAL A 427 -29.23 -1.08 15.71
C VAL A 427 -29.68 0.32 16.09
N SER A 428 -30.00 0.52 17.37
CA SER A 428 -30.39 1.84 17.89
C SER A 428 -29.27 2.86 17.72
N LEU A 429 -29.61 4.09 17.29
CA LEU A 429 -28.69 5.21 17.23
C LEU A 429 -28.30 5.74 18.61
N HIS A 430 -29.15 5.56 19.63
CA HIS A 430 -28.92 6.10 20.96
C HIS A 430 -28.31 5.09 21.93
N ASN A 431 -28.64 3.82 21.78
CA ASN A 431 -28.14 2.74 22.63
C ASN A 431 -27.95 1.46 21.80
N PRO A 432 -26.87 1.37 21.03
CA PRO A 432 -26.60 0.21 20.19
C PRO A 432 -26.37 -1.02 21.06
N GLN A 433 -27.40 -1.85 21.21
CA GLN A 433 -27.30 -3.17 21.81
C GLN A 433 -26.84 -4.15 20.75
N LEU A 434 -25.60 -4.59 20.86
CA LEU A 434 -24.99 -5.43 19.85
C LEU A 434 -25.30 -6.90 20.19
N VAL A 435 -25.81 -7.64 19.22
CA VAL A 435 -26.08 -9.06 19.39
C VAL A 435 -24.76 -9.82 19.25
N ARG A 436 -24.36 -10.49 20.31
CA ARG A 436 -23.14 -11.28 20.39
C ARG A 436 -23.42 -12.72 20.04
N ASN A 437 -22.50 -13.41 19.30
CA ASN A 437 -22.49 -14.85 19.03
C ASN A 437 -23.76 -15.40 18.35
N TRP A 438 -24.35 -14.63 17.44
CA TRP A 438 -25.65 -15.00 16.87
C TRP A 438 -25.52 -15.48 15.40
N TRP A 439 -24.35 -15.45 14.79
CA TRP A 439 -24.18 -15.87 13.39
C TRP A 439 -23.15 -16.99 13.26
N ASP A 440 -23.57 -18.00 12.49
CA ASP A 440 -22.72 -19.09 12.04
C ASP A 440 -22.45 -18.88 10.56
N TYR A 441 -21.21 -18.57 10.21
CA TYR A 441 -20.83 -18.36 8.82
C TYR A 441 -20.22 -19.63 8.24
N LYS A 442 -20.65 -19.96 7.03
CA LYS A 442 -20.13 -21.09 6.25
C LYS A 442 -19.66 -20.60 4.92
N TYR A 443 -18.61 -21.21 4.44
CA TYR A 443 -18.15 -20.97 3.10
C TYR A 443 -19.03 -21.70 2.10
N SER A 444 -19.33 -21.07 0.96
CA SER A 444 -20.18 -21.63 -0.10
C SER A 444 -19.40 -21.92 -1.38
N GLU A 445 -18.38 -21.12 -1.66
CA GLU A 445 -17.61 -21.19 -2.90
C GLU A 445 -16.13 -20.87 -2.65
N ALA A 446 -15.25 -21.55 -3.39
CA ALA A 446 -13.86 -21.23 -3.56
C ALA A 446 -13.62 -20.57 -4.92
N SER A 447 -13.06 -19.36 -4.93
CA SER A 447 -12.56 -18.69 -6.14
C SER A 447 -11.06 -18.90 -6.24
N ILE A 448 -10.63 -19.63 -7.26
CA ILE A 448 -9.25 -20.06 -7.44
C ILE A 448 -8.62 -19.23 -8.57
N ARG A 449 -7.48 -18.61 -8.30
CA ARG A 449 -6.73 -17.79 -9.25
C ARG A 449 -5.26 -18.19 -9.23
N ASP A 450 -4.69 -18.26 -10.42
CA ASP A 450 -3.29 -18.64 -10.60
C ASP A 450 -2.73 -17.77 -11.72
N TRP A 451 -1.58 -17.17 -11.50
CA TRP A 451 -0.88 -16.49 -12.59
C TRP A 451 0.63 -16.70 -12.55
N ARG A 452 1.19 -16.70 -13.73
CA ARG A 452 2.60 -16.86 -14.01
C ARG A 452 3.06 -15.71 -14.87
N THR A 453 4.11 -15.07 -14.45
CA THR A 453 4.71 -13.97 -15.21
C THR A 453 6.17 -14.29 -15.45
N SER A 454 6.61 -14.21 -16.69
CA SER A 454 8.03 -14.20 -17.02
C SER A 454 8.38 -12.88 -17.70
N GLY A 455 9.53 -12.32 -17.34
CA GLY A 455 10.00 -11.05 -17.88
C GLY A 455 11.47 -11.07 -18.20
N LEU A 456 11.84 -10.62 -19.39
CA LEU A 456 13.22 -10.37 -19.79
C LEU A 456 13.43 -8.85 -19.85
N TYR A 457 14.50 -8.35 -19.24
CA TYR A 457 14.74 -6.91 -19.18
C TYR A 457 16.21 -6.55 -19.25
N ILE A 458 16.45 -5.34 -19.73
CA ILE A 458 17.76 -4.70 -19.77
C ILE A 458 17.63 -3.28 -19.22
N HIS A 459 18.60 -2.87 -18.41
CA HIS A 459 18.80 -1.50 -17.96
C HIS A 459 20.25 -1.11 -18.24
N ASP A 460 20.45 0.10 -18.73
CA ASP A 460 21.79 0.67 -18.89
C ASP A 460 21.79 2.13 -18.42
N VAL A 461 22.69 2.43 -17.50
CA VAL A 461 23.01 3.79 -17.06
C VAL A 461 24.31 4.19 -17.72
N ILE A 462 24.20 5.18 -18.57
CA ILE A 462 25.26 5.59 -19.50
C ILE A 462 25.91 6.87 -18.99
N ASP A 463 27.19 6.79 -18.68
CA ASP A 463 28.05 7.91 -18.33
C ASP A 463 28.66 8.50 -19.61
N ILE A 464 27.99 9.48 -20.22
CA ILE A 464 28.46 10.11 -21.47
C ILE A 464 29.71 10.96 -21.17
N ASN A 465 29.64 11.76 -20.11
CA ASN A 465 30.75 12.55 -19.58
C ASN A 465 30.42 13.02 -18.15
N ASN A 466 31.26 13.87 -17.56
CA ASN A 466 31.04 14.35 -16.19
C ASN A 466 29.71 15.10 -15.98
N LYS A 467 29.16 15.75 -17.03
CA LYS A 467 27.94 16.55 -16.98
C LYS A 467 26.70 15.83 -17.48
N TRP A 468 26.83 14.89 -18.41
CA TRP A 468 25.72 14.24 -19.06
C TRP A 468 25.68 12.75 -18.76
N LYS A 469 24.52 12.30 -18.27
CA LYS A 469 24.20 10.90 -18.04
C LYS A 469 22.92 10.57 -18.78
N ALA A 470 22.79 9.34 -19.26
CA ALA A 470 21.56 8.84 -19.85
C ALA A 470 21.17 7.52 -19.18
N MET A 471 19.91 7.13 -19.32
CA MET A 471 19.42 5.84 -18.89
C MET A 471 18.47 5.29 -19.96
N GLY A 472 18.69 4.05 -20.36
CA GLY A 472 17.81 3.27 -21.22
C GLY A 472 17.35 2.01 -20.51
N SER A 473 16.09 1.66 -20.70
CA SER A 473 15.55 0.40 -20.14
C SER A 473 14.49 -0.16 -21.04
N ALA A 474 14.49 -1.47 -21.21
CA ALA A 474 13.49 -2.21 -21.97
C ALA A 474 13.11 -3.50 -21.24
N ARG A 475 11.84 -3.88 -21.33
CA ARG A 475 11.33 -5.10 -20.71
C ARG A 475 10.24 -5.73 -21.59
N MET A 476 10.28 -7.03 -21.71
CA MET A 476 9.23 -7.85 -22.32
C MET A 476 8.67 -8.78 -21.27
N ASP A 477 7.37 -8.66 -20.99
CA ASP A 477 6.64 -9.51 -20.05
C ASP A 477 5.70 -10.44 -20.80
N PHE A 478 5.63 -11.69 -20.33
CA PHE A 478 4.65 -12.71 -20.72
C PHE A 478 3.81 -13.05 -19.48
N TYR A 479 2.53 -12.82 -19.59
CA TYR A 479 1.58 -12.99 -18.51
C TYR A 479 0.56 -14.07 -18.85
N ASN A 480 0.41 -15.06 -17.98
CA ASN A 480 -0.55 -16.14 -18.10
C ASN A 480 -1.37 -16.20 -16.81
N TYR A 481 -2.62 -15.84 -16.91
CA TYR A 481 -3.59 -15.85 -15.82
C TYR A 481 -4.67 -16.88 -16.08
N ARG A 482 -5.05 -17.60 -15.02
CA ARG A 482 -6.18 -18.54 -15.10
C ARG A 482 -7.00 -18.47 -13.80
N THR A 483 -8.30 -18.73 -13.92
CA THR A 483 -9.22 -18.79 -12.79
C THR A 483 -10.21 -19.93 -12.95
N ALA A 484 -10.67 -20.45 -11.81
CA ALA A 484 -11.73 -21.44 -11.70
C ALA A 484 -12.50 -21.18 -10.42
N THR A 485 -13.67 -21.79 -10.27
CA THR A 485 -14.45 -21.85 -9.03
C THR A 485 -14.66 -23.29 -8.65
N ALA A 486 -14.87 -23.54 -7.36
CA ALA A 486 -15.22 -24.86 -6.85
C ALA A 486 -16.25 -24.71 -5.71
N LYS A 487 -17.10 -25.70 -5.53
CA LYS A 487 -17.93 -25.80 -4.33
C LYS A 487 -17.06 -26.16 -3.14
N VAL A 488 -17.33 -25.58 -1.99
CA VAL A 488 -16.64 -25.94 -0.76
C VAL A 488 -17.23 -27.20 -0.16
N LYS A 489 -16.41 -27.93 0.59
CA LYS A 489 -16.81 -29.15 1.27
C LYS A 489 -17.31 -28.82 2.67
N ASP A 490 -18.54 -29.21 2.98
CA ASP A 490 -19.17 -29.06 4.31
C ASP A 490 -19.07 -27.64 4.91
N GLY A 491 -19.11 -26.60 4.07
CA GLY A 491 -19.00 -25.21 4.53
C GLY A 491 -17.61 -24.81 5.07
N ARG A 492 -16.56 -25.62 4.83
CA ARG A 492 -15.19 -25.40 5.32
C ARG A 492 -14.31 -24.77 4.26
N GLN A 493 -13.12 -24.32 4.64
CA GLN A 493 -12.07 -23.82 3.72
C GLN A 493 -11.39 -24.99 3.00
N GLU A 494 -12.17 -25.82 2.34
CA GLU A 494 -11.72 -27.00 1.60
C GLU A 494 -12.62 -27.22 0.38
N TYR A 495 -12.06 -27.67 -0.72
CA TYR A 495 -12.80 -28.09 -1.90
C TYR A 495 -12.14 -29.32 -2.52
N ASP A 496 -12.93 -30.12 -3.27
CA ASP A 496 -12.41 -31.22 -4.06
C ASP A 496 -11.98 -30.73 -5.45
N GLU A 497 -10.81 -31.14 -5.91
CA GLU A 497 -10.34 -30.81 -7.28
C GLU A 497 -11.31 -31.34 -8.36
N ALA A 498 -12.05 -32.41 -8.08
CA ALA A 498 -13.08 -32.97 -8.98
C ALA A 498 -14.25 -32.00 -9.18
N ASP A 499 -14.59 -31.22 -8.18
CA ASP A 499 -15.69 -30.23 -8.22
C ASP A 499 -15.26 -28.87 -8.80
N ARG A 500 -13.99 -28.73 -9.15
CA ARG A 500 -13.47 -27.51 -9.74
C ARG A 500 -13.95 -27.33 -11.18
N SER A 501 -14.47 -26.17 -11.49
CA SER A 501 -14.84 -25.80 -12.86
C SER A 501 -13.62 -25.84 -13.80
N GLU A 502 -13.86 -25.87 -15.08
CA GLU A 502 -12.78 -25.71 -16.08
C GLU A 502 -12.02 -24.40 -15.91
N TRP A 503 -10.71 -24.44 -16.18
CA TRP A 503 -9.87 -23.27 -16.14
C TRP A 503 -10.19 -22.30 -17.27
N LYS A 504 -10.65 -21.11 -16.92
CA LYS A 504 -10.66 -19.95 -17.83
C LYS A 504 -9.26 -19.33 -17.85
N LYS A 505 -8.73 -19.05 -19.05
CA LYS A 505 -7.34 -18.61 -19.23
C LYS A 505 -7.27 -17.31 -20.01
N VAL A 506 -6.36 -16.40 -19.59
CA VAL A 506 -5.96 -15.21 -20.35
C VAL A 506 -4.44 -15.22 -20.49
N LYS A 507 -3.97 -15.09 -21.72
CA LYS A 507 -2.54 -14.95 -22.03
C LYS A 507 -2.33 -13.59 -22.70
N THR A 508 -1.36 -12.84 -22.22
CA THR A 508 -1.01 -11.56 -22.83
C THR A 508 0.47 -11.30 -22.70
N SER A 509 0.99 -10.47 -23.58
CA SER A 509 2.38 -10.04 -23.53
C SER A 509 2.48 -8.53 -23.73
N ALA A 510 3.52 -7.92 -23.19
CA ALA A 510 3.73 -6.49 -23.34
C ALA A 510 5.20 -6.13 -23.33
N PHE A 511 5.53 -5.22 -24.21
CA PHE A 511 6.79 -4.49 -24.20
C PHE A 511 6.60 -3.19 -23.45
N THR A 512 7.52 -2.88 -22.52
CA THR A 512 7.62 -1.60 -21.82
C THR A 512 9.03 -1.07 -21.93
N GLY A 513 9.15 0.26 -22.06
CA GLY A 513 10.44 0.92 -22.17
C GLY A 513 10.48 2.19 -21.33
N ARG A 514 11.69 2.59 -20.97
CA ARG A 514 11.96 3.87 -20.31
C ARG A 514 13.29 4.42 -20.86
N ALA A 515 13.30 5.72 -21.11
CA ALA A 515 14.51 6.47 -21.43
C ALA A 515 14.56 7.77 -20.61
N GLY A 516 15.75 8.24 -20.32
CA GLY A 516 15.91 9.50 -19.61
C GLY A 516 17.32 10.06 -19.76
N LEU A 517 17.42 11.36 -19.57
CA LEU A 517 18.64 12.14 -19.65
C LEU A 517 18.81 12.93 -18.36
N VAL A 518 20.05 13.03 -17.90
CA VAL A 518 20.42 13.83 -16.73
C VAL A 518 21.54 14.78 -17.11
N TYR A 519 21.38 16.05 -16.76
CA TYR A 519 22.40 17.09 -16.93
C TYR A 519 22.83 17.61 -15.55
N ILE A 520 24.13 17.55 -15.28
CA ILE A 520 24.75 17.96 -14.01
C ILE A 520 25.68 19.16 -14.34
N PRO A 521 25.13 20.39 -14.40
CA PRO A 521 25.93 21.57 -14.73
C PRO A 521 27.03 21.84 -13.71
N VAL A 522 26.71 21.65 -12.42
CA VAL A 522 27.59 21.74 -11.26
C VAL A 522 27.28 20.57 -10.32
N GLU A 523 28.17 20.26 -9.40
CA GLU A 523 28.03 19.07 -8.54
C GLU A 523 26.76 19.08 -7.70
N GLU A 524 26.28 20.24 -7.31
CA GLU A 524 25.13 20.45 -6.47
C GLU A 524 23.80 20.30 -7.22
N ILE A 525 23.77 20.47 -8.55
CA ILE A 525 22.55 20.54 -9.35
C ILE A 525 22.49 19.37 -10.33
N SER A 526 21.35 18.67 -10.34
CA SER A 526 21.02 17.66 -11.32
C SER A 526 19.64 17.96 -11.92
N LEU A 527 19.61 18.19 -13.23
CA LEU A 527 18.39 18.35 -14.02
C LEU A 527 18.13 17.06 -14.78
N TYR A 528 16.89 16.60 -14.85
CA TYR A 528 16.59 15.39 -15.61
C TYR A 528 15.26 15.48 -16.36
N ALA A 529 15.18 14.69 -17.43
CA ALA A 529 13.95 14.41 -18.15
C ALA A 529 13.84 12.92 -18.39
N SER A 530 12.63 12.37 -18.30
CA SER A 530 12.40 10.96 -18.59
C SER A 530 11.05 10.72 -19.24
N PHE A 531 11.00 9.66 -20.03
CA PHE A 531 9.78 9.12 -20.65
C PHE A 531 9.74 7.61 -20.44
N GLY A 532 8.56 7.07 -20.12
CA GLY A 532 8.39 5.63 -19.95
C GLY A 532 6.98 5.18 -20.26
N SER A 533 6.86 3.92 -20.69
CA SER A 533 5.59 3.27 -20.92
C SER A 533 5.20 2.36 -19.76
N HIS A 534 3.91 2.07 -19.65
CA HIS A 534 3.36 1.14 -18.68
C HIS A 534 2.26 0.28 -19.31
N PHE A 535 2.00 -0.83 -18.66
CA PHE A 535 1.06 -1.85 -19.08
C PHE A 535 0.42 -2.50 -17.87
N LYS A 536 -0.91 -2.76 -17.97
CA LYS A 536 -1.64 -3.55 -16.99
C LYS A 536 -2.45 -4.60 -17.73
N PRO A 537 -2.18 -5.90 -17.51
CA PRO A 537 -3.00 -6.96 -18.05
C PRO A 537 -4.41 -6.86 -17.45
N TYR A 538 -5.39 -7.20 -18.25
CA TYR A 538 -6.76 -7.29 -17.77
C TYR A 538 -7.08 -8.76 -17.48
N ASN A 539 -7.33 -9.07 -16.23
CA ASN A 539 -7.57 -10.43 -15.73
C ASN A 539 -9.00 -10.64 -15.22
N THR A 540 -9.93 -9.76 -15.59
CA THR A 540 -11.34 -9.98 -15.30
C THR A 540 -11.91 -11.03 -16.25
N MET A 541 -12.41 -12.08 -15.67
CA MET A 541 -13.14 -13.12 -16.37
C MET A 541 -14.62 -12.77 -16.47
N TYR A 542 -15.29 -13.37 -17.44
CA TYR A 542 -16.73 -13.26 -17.57
C TYR A 542 -17.43 -13.65 -16.25
N SER A 543 -18.37 -12.82 -15.85
CA SER A 543 -19.29 -13.08 -14.75
C SER A 543 -20.71 -12.80 -15.23
N SER A 544 -21.65 -13.71 -14.98
CA SER A 544 -23.07 -13.51 -15.27
C SER A 544 -23.69 -12.32 -14.53
N ARG A 545 -23.02 -11.91 -13.42
CA ARG A 545 -23.43 -10.74 -12.62
C ARG A 545 -22.85 -9.41 -13.11
N VAL A 546 -22.22 -9.40 -14.30
CA VAL A 546 -21.63 -8.19 -14.90
C VAL A 546 -22.18 -7.98 -16.30
N ILE A 547 -22.63 -6.79 -16.57
CA ILE A 547 -22.97 -6.30 -17.91
C ILE A 547 -21.72 -5.64 -18.49
N TYR A 548 -21.21 -6.17 -19.58
CA TYR A 548 -20.00 -5.67 -20.22
C TYR A 548 -20.36 -4.75 -21.40
N LEU A 549 -19.75 -3.57 -21.41
CA LEU A 549 -19.86 -2.62 -22.50
C LEU A 549 -18.52 -2.43 -23.22
N ASP A 550 -18.53 -2.51 -24.52
CA ASP A 550 -17.37 -2.26 -25.37
C ASP A 550 -16.97 -0.78 -25.38
N ARG A 551 -15.93 -0.43 -26.15
CA ARG A 551 -15.47 0.95 -26.31
C ARG A 551 -16.51 1.92 -26.91
N ASN A 552 -17.52 1.40 -27.57
CA ASN A 552 -18.59 2.17 -28.18
C ASN A 552 -19.83 2.23 -27.27
N GLY A 553 -19.75 1.64 -26.07
CA GLY A 553 -20.86 1.53 -25.13
C GLY A 553 -21.90 0.48 -25.53
N LYS A 554 -21.62 -0.37 -26.49
CA LYS A 554 -22.50 -1.46 -26.88
C LYS A 554 -22.29 -2.66 -25.97
N ARG A 555 -23.37 -3.28 -25.53
CA ARG A 555 -23.33 -4.52 -24.74
C ARG A 555 -22.73 -5.66 -25.57
N PHE A 556 -21.85 -6.42 -24.94
CA PHE A 556 -21.30 -7.64 -25.52
C PHE A 556 -21.24 -8.76 -24.47
N ASN A 557 -21.26 -9.99 -24.93
CA ASN A 557 -21.20 -11.17 -24.08
C ASN A 557 -19.87 -11.91 -24.31
N PRO A 558 -18.85 -11.75 -23.44
CA PRO A 558 -17.55 -12.36 -23.64
C PRO A 558 -17.57 -13.88 -23.69
N SER A 559 -18.58 -14.54 -23.11
CA SER A 559 -18.70 -16.00 -23.13
C SER A 559 -19.21 -16.54 -24.49
N LYS A 560 -20.00 -15.73 -25.22
CA LYS A 560 -20.56 -16.10 -26.53
C LYS A 560 -19.70 -15.60 -27.68
N ASP A 561 -19.15 -14.40 -27.52
CA ASP A 561 -18.39 -13.73 -28.59
C ASP A 561 -16.91 -14.15 -28.64
N GLY A 562 -16.47 -14.99 -27.74
CA GLY A 562 -15.14 -15.58 -27.63
C GLY A 562 -14.02 -14.53 -27.49
N GLY A 563 -13.31 -14.51 -26.40
CA GLY A 563 -12.14 -13.65 -26.28
C GLY A 563 -11.96 -12.94 -24.94
N GLU A 564 -11.02 -12.00 -24.93
CA GLU A 564 -10.74 -11.15 -23.78
C GLU A 564 -11.93 -10.22 -23.50
N VAL A 565 -12.36 -10.19 -22.24
CA VAL A 565 -13.44 -9.31 -21.80
C VAL A 565 -13.14 -7.84 -22.12
N PHE A 566 -11.88 -7.42 -21.88
CA PHE A 566 -11.40 -6.07 -22.19
C PHE A 566 -9.93 -6.12 -22.66
N LYS A 567 -9.51 -5.10 -23.41
CA LYS A 567 -8.11 -4.94 -23.81
C LYS A 567 -7.28 -4.49 -22.62
N PRO A 568 -5.98 -4.86 -22.55
CA PRO A 568 -5.08 -4.36 -21.54
C PRO A 568 -5.04 -2.82 -21.48
N GLU A 569 -4.96 -2.28 -20.27
CA GLU A 569 -4.67 -0.85 -20.08
C GLU A 569 -3.22 -0.58 -20.45
N LYS A 570 -2.98 0.46 -21.24
CA LYS A 570 -1.64 0.91 -21.65
C LYS A 570 -1.52 2.41 -21.47
N GLY A 571 -0.30 2.87 -21.28
CA GLY A 571 -0.09 4.30 -21.22
C GLY A 571 1.39 4.67 -21.17
N TYR A 572 1.62 5.97 -20.92
CA TYR A 572 2.95 6.52 -20.83
C TYR A 572 3.01 7.64 -19.77
N GLN A 573 4.22 7.92 -19.37
CA GLN A 573 4.55 9.03 -18.50
C GLN A 573 5.72 9.81 -19.05
N ALA A 574 5.62 11.14 -18.95
CA ALA A 574 6.72 12.07 -19.13
C ALA A 574 6.98 12.82 -17.82
N GLU A 575 8.23 13.09 -17.51
CA GLU A 575 8.64 13.76 -16.29
C GLU A 575 9.88 14.62 -16.53
N ILE A 576 9.89 15.81 -15.93
CA ILE A 576 11.06 16.69 -15.84
C ILE A 576 11.27 17.03 -14.37
N GLY A 577 12.51 17.01 -13.90
CA GLY A 577 12.80 17.31 -12.51
C GLY A 577 14.16 17.92 -12.27
N VAL A 578 14.33 18.40 -11.06
CA VAL A 578 15.54 19.02 -10.54
C VAL A 578 15.88 18.47 -9.17
N ARG A 579 17.16 18.29 -8.90
CA ARG A 579 17.70 18.05 -7.55
C ARG A 579 18.78 19.09 -7.27
N TYR A 580 18.78 19.56 -6.04
CA TYR A 580 19.77 20.49 -5.54
C TYR A 580 20.24 20.05 -4.16
N MET A 581 21.53 19.83 -4.01
CA MET A 581 22.16 19.48 -2.74
C MET A 581 23.30 20.45 -2.46
N TRP A 582 23.23 21.15 -1.34
CA TRP A 582 24.24 22.14 -0.99
C TRP A 582 24.78 21.93 0.41
N ALA A 583 26.10 21.70 0.51
CA ALA A 583 26.90 21.70 1.72
C ALA A 583 26.28 20.89 2.89
N ASN A 584 25.56 19.80 2.59
CA ASN A 584 24.79 19.02 3.55
C ASN A 584 23.76 19.84 4.36
N ARG A 585 23.44 21.05 3.91
CA ARG A 585 22.46 21.94 4.56
C ARG A 585 21.12 21.98 3.85
N ILE A 586 21.11 21.76 2.55
CA ILE A 586 19.89 21.79 1.74
C ILE A 586 19.89 20.55 0.85
N ASP A 587 18.80 19.80 0.90
CA ASP A 587 18.45 18.73 -0.05
C ASP A 587 17.07 19.06 -0.61
N PHE A 588 17.01 19.45 -1.87
CA PHE A 588 15.77 19.77 -2.57
C PHE A 588 15.59 18.86 -3.77
N SER A 589 14.40 18.36 -3.95
CA SER A 589 13.97 17.69 -5.18
C SER A 589 12.60 18.19 -5.63
N GLY A 590 12.46 18.43 -6.92
CA GLY A 590 11.21 18.84 -7.53
C GLY A 590 11.01 18.17 -8.88
N SER A 591 9.78 17.78 -9.19
CA SER A 591 9.42 17.22 -10.49
C SER A 591 8.03 17.64 -10.93
N VAL A 592 7.88 17.78 -12.24
CA VAL A 592 6.56 17.95 -12.92
C VAL A 592 6.37 16.75 -13.81
N TYR A 593 5.15 16.21 -13.83
CA TYR A 593 4.84 14.98 -14.55
C TYR A 593 3.51 15.04 -15.29
N TYR A 594 3.41 14.21 -16.31
CA TYR A 594 2.19 13.89 -17.03
C TYR A 594 2.09 12.39 -17.24
N ILE A 595 0.98 11.78 -16.83
CA ILE A 595 0.68 10.34 -16.98
C ILE A 595 -0.59 10.22 -17.82
N ARG A 596 -0.58 9.40 -18.86
CA ARG A 596 -1.75 9.07 -19.64
C ARG A 596 -2.04 7.59 -19.59
N LYS A 597 -3.33 7.26 -19.44
CA LYS A 597 -3.87 5.90 -19.48
C LYS A 597 -4.87 5.78 -20.62
N ASN A 598 -4.79 4.67 -21.33
CA ASN A 598 -5.73 4.30 -22.37
C ASN A 598 -6.40 2.97 -22.01
N ASN A 599 -7.57 2.71 -22.54
CA ASN A 599 -8.35 1.49 -22.30
C ASN A 599 -8.77 1.30 -20.83
N VAL A 600 -9.04 2.38 -20.12
CA VAL A 600 -9.44 2.35 -18.71
C VAL A 600 -10.79 1.66 -18.55
N VAL A 601 -10.92 0.73 -17.63
CA VAL A 601 -12.18 0.07 -17.27
C VAL A 601 -12.78 0.70 -16.03
N LYS A 602 -14.09 0.94 -16.06
CA LYS A 602 -14.85 1.54 -14.94
C LYS A 602 -16.15 0.79 -14.69
N ASN A 603 -16.52 0.73 -13.41
CA ASN A 603 -17.87 0.40 -13.02
C ASN A 603 -18.72 1.68 -13.19
N LEU A 604 -19.76 1.60 -13.98
CA LEU A 604 -20.66 2.72 -14.26
C LEU A 604 -21.86 2.76 -13.32
N GLY A 605 -22.19 1.63 -12.70
CA GLY A 605 -23.33 1.49 -11.80
C GLY A 605 -23.80 0.04 -11.69
N THR A 606 -25.00 -0.15 -11.19
CA THR A 606 -25.67 -1.44 -11.12
C THR A 606 -27.05 -1.34 -11.76
N GLN A 607 -27.49 -2.41 -12.38
CA GLN A 607 -28.82 -2.57 -12.95
C GLN A 607 -29.41 -3.89 -12.50
N GLU A 608 -30.71 -3.89 -12.23
CA GLU A 608 -31.44 -5.11 -11.93
C GLU A 608 -31.88 -5.79 -13.23
N GLU A 609 -31.43 -7.02 -13.42
CA GLU A 609 -31.75 -7.84 -14.59
C GLU A 609 -32.03 -9.27 -14.17
N LYS A 610 -32.82 -9.97 -14.98
CA LYS A 610 -33.05 -11.40 -14.84
C LYS A 610 -31.76 -12.20 -15.08
N ASP A 611 -31.39 -13.06 -14.16
CA ASP A 611 -30.27 -13.98 -14.35
C ASP A 611 -30.69 -15.05 -15.38
N GLU A 612 -29.87 -15.23 -16.41
CA GLU A 612 -30.16 -16.18 -17.51
C GLU A 612 -30.15 -17.64 -17.03
N THR A 613 -29.51 -17.94 -15.89
CA THR A 613 -29.37 -19.30 -15.36
C THR A 613 -30.44 -19.65 -14.33
N THR A 614 -30.71 -18.72 -13.41
CA THR A 614 -31.66 -18.96 -12.30
C THR A 614 -33.06 -18.44 -12.58
N GLY A 615 -33.19 -17.52 -13.52
CA GLY A 615 -34.45 -16.83 -13.81
C GLY A 615 -34.85 -15.75 -12.81
N GLU A 616 -34.05 -15.51 -11.76
CA GLU A 616 -34.29 -14.54 -10.72
C GLU A 616 -33.81 -13.14 -11.09
N MET A 617 -34.43 -12.11 -10.54
CA MET A 617 -33.96 -10.73 -10.67
C MET A 617 -32.73 -10.52 -9.78
N VAL A 618 -31.60 -10.20 -10.39
CA VAL A 618 -30.32 -9.99 -9.69
C VAL A 618 -29.72 -8.62 -10.04
N GLN A 619 -29.05 -8.02 -9.08
CA GLN A 619 -28.27 -6.80 -9.32
C GLN A 619 -26.97 -7.13 -10.10
N LYS A 620 -26.88 -6.62 -11.32
CA LYS A 620 -25.68 -6.76 -12.17
C LYS A 620 -24.88 -5.46 -12.19
N THR A 621 -23.56 -5.58 -12.05
CA THR A 621 -22.64 -4.43 -12.19
C THR A 621 -22.40 -4.13 -13.66
N ILE A 622 -22.53 -2.87 -14.06
CA ILE A 622 -22.20 -2.41 -15.42
C ILE A 622 -20.73 -2.03 -15.47
N GLN A 623 -19.95 -2.74 -16.28
CA GLN A 623 -18.53 -2.43 -16.53
C GLN A 623 -18.31 -2.02 -17.98
N ALA A 624 -17.60 -0.92 -18.17
CA ALA A 624 -17.25 -0.42 -19.50
C ALA A 624 -15.76 -0.13 -19.62
N GLN A 625 -15.20 -0.41 -20.80
CA GLN A 625 -13.87 0.07 -21.15
C GLN A 625 -14.01 1.50 -21.68
N VAL A 626 -13.87 2.45 -20.75
CA VAL A 626 -14.02 3.88 -21.04
C VAL A 626 -12.69 4.50 -21.44
N GLY A 627 -12.59 5.05 -22.56
CA GLY A 627 -11.55 5.88 -23.19
C GLY A 627 -10.23 6.09 -22.45
N THR A 628 -9.97 7.32 -21.99
CA THR A 628 -8.68 7.75 -21.48
C THR A 628 -8.79 8.45 -20.12
N ALA A 629 -7.73 8.31 -19.33
CA ALA A 629 -7.56 9.09 -18.09
C ALA A 629 -6.15 9.70 -18.06
N ASP A 630 -6.05 10.92 -17.52
CA ASP A 630 -4.79 11.63 -17.36
C ASP A 630 -4.56 11.98 -15.89
N SER A 631 -3.31 11.90 -15.46
CA SER A 631 -2.82 12.52 -14.24
C SER A 631 -1.71 13.51 -14.59
N ARG A 632 -1.81 14.72 -14.09
CA ARG A 632 -0.76 15.74 -14.20
C ARG A 632 -0.52 16.34 -12.84
N GLY A 633 0.71 16.72 -12.57
CA GLY A 633 1.02 17.25 -11.27
C GLY A 633 2.48 17.57 -11.08
N PHE A 634 2.80 17.89 -9.84
CA PHE A 634 4.17 18.07 -9.39
C PHE A 634 4.37 17.52 -7.98
N ASP A 635 5.60 17.13 -7.70
CA ASP A 635 6.08 16.73 -6.38
C ASP A 635 7.26 17.61 -6.00
N LEU A 636 7.27 18.12 -4.77
CA LEU A 636 8.38 18.87 -4.19
C LEU A 636 8.76 18.25 -2.85
N GLU A 637 10.04 18.14 -2.58
CA GLU A 637 10.59 17.74 -1.28
C GLU A 637 11.78 18.62 -0.93
N LEU A 638 11.86 19.02 0.33
CA LEU A 638 12.89 19.88 0.84
C LEU A 638 13.30 19.43 2.23
N THR A 639 14.59 19.22 2.45
CA THR A 639 15.18 19.09 3.79
C THR A 639 16.21 20.20 3.95
N VAL A 640 16.11 20.94 5.04
CA VAL A 640 17.08 22.00 5.39
C VAL A 640 17.61 21.79 6.81
N HIS A 641 18.89 22.06 6.97
CA HIS A 641 19.59 22.09 8.25
C HIS A 641 20.12 23.52 8.49
N PRO A 642 19.27 24.46 8.99
CA PRO A 642 19.69 25.84 9.22
C PRO A 642 20.86 25.93 10.18
N VAL A 643 20.83 25.08 11.19
CA VAL A 643 21.91 24.83 12.16
C VAL A 643 22.02 23.33 12.39
N SER A 644 23.15 22.85 12.91
CA SER A 644 23.40 21.40 13.12
C SER A 644 22.42 20.70 14.05
N THR A 645 21.65 21.44 14.84
CA THR A 645 20.69 20.93 15.82
C THR A 645 19.23 21.07 15.39
N LEU A 646 18.98 21.63 14.21
CA LEU A 646 17.63 21.81 13.65
C LEU A 646 17.57 21.22 12.24
N ALA A 647 16.71 20.26 12.07
CA ALA A 647 16.33 19.72 10.75
C ALA A 647 14.87 20.07 10.47
N VAL A 648 14.59 20.58 9.27
CA VAL A 648 13.23 20.82 8.78
C VAL A 648 13.06 20.10 7.46
N THR A 649 12.08 19.20 7.39
CA THR A 649 11.76 18.47 6.18
C THR A 649 10.31 18.71 5.81
N GLY A 650 10.04 18.92 4.52
CA GLY A 650 8.68 19.07 4.01
C GLY A 650 8.53 18.51 2.62
N GLY A 651 7.32 18.12 2.29
CA GLY A 651 6.94 17.64 0.98
C GLY A 651 5.57 18.13 0.56
N LEU A 652 5.43 18.44 -0.73
CA LEU A 652 4.19 18.89 -1.34
C LEU A 652 3.95 18.09 -2.63
N GLY A 653 2.81 17.41 -2.69
CA GLY A 653 2.32 16.77 -3.89
C GLY A 653 1.04 17.44 -4.37
N TRP A 654 0.98 17.84 -5.62
CA TRP A 654 -0.22 18.32 -6.28
C TRP A 654 -0.50 17.45 -7.50
N GLN A 655 -1.75 16.99 -7.63
CA GLN A 655 -2.16 16.06 -8.68
C GLN A 655 -3.57 16.34 -9.16
N ASP A 656 -3.78 16.29 -10.46
CA ASP A 656 -5.09 16.42 -11.09
C ASP A 656 -5.34 15.18 -11.97
N TYR A 657 -5.91 14.14 -11.36
CA TYR A 657 -6.28 12.92 -12.07
C TYR A 657 -7.72 12.98 -12.55
N ARG A 658 -7.91 12.89 -13.86
CA ARG A 658 -9.23 13.02 -14.51
C ARG A 658 -9.48 11.95 -15.55
N ILE A 659 -10.72 11.53 -15.63
CA ILE A 659 -11.23 10.75 -16.75
C ILE A 659 -11.56 11.73 -17.87
N ARG A 660 -10.89 11.61 -19.03
CA ARG A 660 -10.95 12.58 -20.13
C ARG A 660 -11.98 12.24 -21.19
N LYS A 661 -12.14 10.97 -21.48
CA LYS A 661 -13.05 10.49 -22.50
C LYS A 661 -13.82 9.30 -21.95
N ILE A 662 -15.12 9.45 -21.88
CA ILE A 662 -16.07 8.36 -21.66
C ILE A 662 -16.82 8.23 -22.98
N ASN A 663 -16.79 7.07 -23.60
CA ASN A 663 -17.61 6.81 -24.78
C ASN A 663 -19.06 6.69 -24.33
N GLN A 664 -19.94 7.36 -25.07
CA GLN A 664 -21.36 7.35 -24.77
C GLN A 664 -21.94 5.96 -25.05
N SER A 665 -22.59 5.35 -24.08
CA SER A 665 -23.33 4.11 -24.29
C SER A 665 -24.64 4.44 -25.01
N LYS A 666 -24.92 3.73 -26.09
CA LYS A 666 -26.22 3.80 -26.76
C LYS A 666 -27.28 2.96 -26.04
N ASP A 667 -26.83 1.86 -25.43
CA ASP A 667 -27.70 0.89 -24.75
C ASP A 667 -28.02 1.31 -23.30
N TYR A 668 -27.19 2.16 -22.71
CA TYR A 668 -27.30 2.63 -21.31
C TYR A 668 -26.95 4.12 -21.22
N PRO A 669 -27.75 5.01 -21.82
CA PRO A 669 -27.47 6.46 -21.87
C PRO A 669 -27.42 7.11 -20.48
N GLU A 670 -28.17 6.58 -19.50
CA GLU A 670 -28.21 7.06 -18.12
C GLU A 670 -26.90 6.84 -17.36
N TYR A 671 -26.08 5.88 -17.80
CA TYR A 671 -24.76 5.59 -17.25
C TYR A 671 -23.61 6.28 -17.99
N THR A 672 -23.94 6.98 -19.07
CA THR A 672 -22.97 7.86 -19.72
C THR A 672 -22.85 9.12 -18.90
N ASP A 673 -21.73 9.25 -18.19
CA ASP A 673 -21.45 10.44 -17.42
C ASP A 673 -21.31 11.64 -18.39
N PRO A 674 -22.28 12.59 -18.40
CA PRO A 674 -22.17 13.80 -19.22
C PRO A 674 -21.07 14.73 -18.70
N SER A 675 -20.57 14.54 -17.49
CA SER A 675 -19.51 15.36 -16.91
C SER A 675 -18.14 14.91 -17.40
N LYS A 676 -17.78 15.29 -18.61
CA LYS A 676 -16.41 15.23 -19.11
C LYS A 676 -15.49 15.92 -18.11
N ASN A 677 -14.37 15.28 -17.75
CA ASN A 677 -13.34 15.80 -16.84
C ASN A 677 -13.65 15.72 -15.34
N VAL A 678 -14.41 14.73 -14.87
CA VAL A 678 -14.55 14.48 -13.43
C VAL A 678 -13.24 14.05 -12.81
N ARG A 679 -13.00 14.50 -11.58
CA ARG A 679 -11.86 14.07 -10.77
C ARG A 679 -12.08 12.63 -10.31
N ALA A 680 -11.00 11.87 -10.24
CA ALA A 680 -11.07 10.51 -9.72
C ALA A 680 -11.49 10.51 -8.23
N THR A 681 -12.32 9.54 -7.87
CA THR A 681 -12.76 9.33 -6.47
C THR A 681 -11.64 8.72 -5.63
N GLY A 682 -11.62 9.04 -4.35
CA GLY A 682 -10.66 8.51 -3.38
C GLY A 682 -9.26 9.14 -3.47
N ILE A 683 -9.07 10.20 -4.27
CA ILE A 683 -7.76 10.83 -4.51
C ILE A 683 -7.83 12.31 -4.15
N PRO A 684 -7.06 12.79 -3.15
CA PRO A 684 -6.93 14.21 -2.84
C PRO A 684 -6.13 14.91 -3.94
N ARG A 685 -6.41 16.18 -4.18
CA ARG A 685 -5.67 17.00 -5.16
C ARG A 685 -4.31 17.43 -4.62
N THR A 686 -4.26 17.78 -3.35
CA THR A 686 -3.05 18.27 -2.69
C THR A 686 -2.78 17.45 -1.45
N THR A 687 -1.54 17.05 -1.27
CA THR A 687 -0.99 16.51 -0.02
C THR A 687 0.23 17.32 0.36
N PHE A 688 0.34 17.64 1.63
CA PHE A 688 1.48 18.38 2.15
C PHE A 688 1.87 17.83 3.51
N TYR A 689 3.16 17.76 3.77
CA TYR A 689 3.68 17.52 5.11
C TYR A 689 4.86 18.42 5.39
N VAL A 690 5.03 18.75 6.66
CA VAL A 690 6.24 19.38 7.18
C VAL A 690 6.54 18.81 8.55
N TYR A 691 7.79 18.60 8.86
CA TYR A 691 8.21 18.33 10.23
C TYR A 691 9.55 18.99 10.54
N ALA A 692 9.70 19.32 11.81
CA ALA A 692 10.91 19.92 12.36
C ALA A 692 11.37 19.13 13.58
N ASP A 693 12.65 18.84 13.63
CA ASP A 693 13.35 18.19 14.74
C ASP A 693 14.40 19.17 15.28
N TYR A 694 14.31 19.51 16.55
CA TYR A 694 15.27 20.37 17.21
C TYR A 694 15.83 19.70 18.46
N THR A 695 17.15 19.69 18.62
CA THR A 695 17.84 19.15 19.80
C THR A 695 18.60 20.24 20.52
N ILE A 696 18.40 20.39 21.82
CA ILE A 696 19.13 21.36 22.67
C ILE A 696 20.58 20.91 22.81
N PRO A 697 21.57 21.71 22.31
CA PRO A 697 22.96 21.26 22.24
C PRO A 697 23.74 21.45 23.56
N LYS A 698 23.31 22.36 24.48
CA LYS A 698 24.06 22.75 25.67
C LYS A 698 23.14 23.05 26.86
N GLY A 699 23.71 23.14 28.07
CA GLY A 699 22.99 23.49 29.29
C GLY A 699 22.33 22.29 29.97
N LEU A 700 21.44 22.60 30.95
CA LEU A 700 20.76 21.63 31.81
C LEU A 700 19.86 20.65 30.99
N LEU A 701 19.27 21.16 29.93
CA LEU A 701 18.37 20.38 29.05
C LEU A 701 19.10 19.84 27.79
N LYS A 702 20.44 19.72 27.82
CA LYS A 702 21.20 19.11 26.74
C LYS A 702 20.63 17.75 26.39
N ASN A 703 20.51 17.42 25.08
CA ASN A 703 19.92 16.20 24.52
C ASN A 703 18.40 16.07 24.68
N LEU A 704 17.70 17.12 25.13
CA LEU A 704 16.25 17.21 24.97
C LEU A 704 15.96 17.60 23.52
N SER A 705 15.16 16.81 22.83
CA SER A 705 14.75 17.05 21.46
C SER A 705 13.24 17.27 21.38
N PHE A 706 12.84 18.15 20.47
CA PHE A 706 11.45 18.45 20.16
C PHE A 706 11.18 18.02 18.72
N HIS A 707 10.04 17.40 18.53
CA HIS A 707 9.51 17.07 17.23
C HIS A 707 8.15 17.76 17.05
N LEU A 708 7.94 18.40 15.91
CA LEU A 708 6.63 18.93 15.52
C LEU A 708 6.39 18.61 14.05
N SER A 709 5.21 18.10 13.73
CA SER A 709 4.84 17.83 12.34
C SER A 709 3.42 18.28 12.04
N GLY A 710 3.21 18.73 10.79
CA GLY A 710 1.91 19.04 10.22
C GLY A 710 1.71 18.25 8.95
N THR A 711 0.54 17.66 8.77
CA THR A 711 0.15 16.95 7.56
C THR A 711 -1.19 17.47 7.04
N PHE A 712 -1.27 17.72 5.74
CA PHE A 712 -2.47 18.19 5.05
C PHE A 712 -2.87 17.28 3.92
N GLN A 713 -4.16 17.05 3.80
CA GLN A 713 -4.78 16.36 2.70
C GLN A 713 -6.01 17.17 2.23
N ASP A 714 -6.06 17.49 0.93
CA ASP A 714 -7.22 18.15 0.33
C ASP A 714 -8.45 17.23 0.38
N LYS A 715 -9.63 17.81 0.18
CA LYS A 715 -10.90 17.08 0.09
C LYS A 715 -10.84 15.92 -0.90
N ILE A 716 -11.50 14.83 -0.54
CA ILE A 716 -11.57 13.59 -1.32
C ILE A 716 -13.00 13.37 -1.76
N PHE A 717 -13.25 13.32 -3.07
CA PHE A 717 -14.55 12.95 -3.60
C PHE A 717 -14.81 11.45 -3.43
N THR A 718 -15.99 11.11 -2.98
CA THR A 718 -16.41 9.73 -2.71
C THR A 718 -17.40 9.20 -3.76
N ASP A 719 -18.05 10.10 -4.51
CA ASP A 719 -18.93 9.77 -5.62
C ASP A 719 -18.32 10.17 -6.98
N VAL A 720 -18.68 9.45 -8.04
CA VAL A 720 -18.16 9.68 -9.40
C VAL A 720 -18.58 11.01 -10.00
N ALA A 721 -19.68 11.61 -9.52
CA ALA A 721 -20.16 12.91 -9.97
C ALA A 721 -19.51 14.09 -9.23
N ASN A 722 -18.58 13.81 -8.30
CA ASN A 722 -17.88 14.79 -7.48
C ASN A 722 -18.80 15.72 -6.64
N ARG A 723 -19.92 15.21 -6.19
CA ARG A 723 -20.89 15.95 -5.35
C ARG A 723 -20.68 15.69 -3.88
N VAL A 724 -20.27 14.46 -3.52
CA VAL A 724 -20.02 14.02 -2.15
C VAL A 724 -18.53 13.93 -1.89
N TYR A 725 -18.08 14.47 -0.77
CA TYR A 725 -16.67 14.49 -0.43
C TYR A 725 -16.42 14.41 1.08
N ASN A 726 -15.29 13.85 1.47
CA ASN A 726 -14.72 14.05 2.78
C ASN A 726 -13.98 15.40 2.79
N PRO A 727 -14.16 16.24 3.82
CA PRO A 727 -13.49 17.53 3.92
C PRO A 727 -11.97 17.44 3.91
N ALA A 728 -11.32 18.55 3.60
CA ALA A 728 -9.88 18.67 3.75
C ALA A 728 -9.47 18.49 5.22
N LEU A 729 -8.31 17.87 5.44
CA LEU A 729 -7.81 17.51 6.76
C LEU A 729 -6.43 18.11 6.97
N PHE A 730 -6.24 18.78 8.11
CA PHE A 730 -4.94 19.19 8.60
C PHE A 730 -4.75 18.64 10.02
N LEU A 731 -3.70 17.85 10.23
CA LEU A 731 -3.34 17.28 11.52
C LEU A 731 -1.96 17.77 11.93
N VAL A 732 -1.80 18.00 13.22
CA VAL A 732 -0.55 18.37 13.85
C VAL A 732 -0.20 17.33 14.90
N ASP A 733 1.02 16.80 14.83
CA ASP A 733 1.54 15.83 15.79
C ASP A 733 2.81 16.42 16.43
N GLY A 734 3.10 16.07 17.69
CA GLY A 734 4.26 16.55 18.42
C GLY A 734 4.95 15.47 19.23
N GLY A 735 6.18 15.70 19.63
CA GLY A 735 6.92 14.77 20.48
C GLY A 735 8.06 15.43 21.25
N LEU A 736 8.38 14.84 22.40
CA LEU A 736 9.50 15.19 23.25
C LEU A 736 10.36 13.95 23.44
N PHE A 737 11.69 14.12 23.34
CA PHE A 737 12.65 13.01 23.46
C PHE A 737 13.80 13.48 24.36
N TYR A 738 14.14 12.68 25.34
CA TYR A 738 15.30 12.93 26.18
C TYR A 738 16.24 11.73 26.16
N THR A 739 17.43 11.93 25.61
CA THR A 739 18.43 10.85 25.47
C THR A 739 19.50 10.92 26.53
N ILE A 740 19.59 9.90 27.38
CA ILE A 740 20.49 9.76 28.50
C ILE A 740 21.71 8.92 28.06
N LYS A 741 22.90 9.48 28.24
CA LYS A 741 24.19 8.81 27.92
C LYS A 741 24.23 8.15 26.53
N GLN A 742 23.49 8.72 25.58
CA GLN A 742 23.35 8.21 24.18
C GLN A 742 22.81 6.77 24.07
N LYS A 743 22.26 6.20 25.13
CA LYS A 743 21.80 4.81 25.21
C LYS A 743 20.31 4.67 25.52
N VAL A 744 19.80 5.45 26.46
CA VAL A 744 18.39 5.39 26.85
C VAL A 744 17.67 6.63 26.35
N THR A 745 16.58 6.44 25.61
CA THR A 745 15.71 7.53 25.18
C THR A 745 14.35 7.37 25.85
N LEU A 746 13.90 8.43 26.53
CA LEU A 746 12.54 8.60 26.98
C LEU A 746 11.82 9.47 25.96
N ALA A 747 10.66 9.05 25.51
CA ALA A 747 9.87 9.78 24.53
C ALA A 747 8.41 9.91 24.95
N LEU A 748 7.82 11.05 24.61
CA LEU A 748 6.37 11.29 24.67
C LEU A 748 5.94 11.78 23.30
N ASN A 749 5.11 11.00 22.61
CA ASN A 749 4.50 11.39 21.36
C ASN A 749 3.03 11.76 21.57
N VAL A 750 2.57 12.79 20.87
CA VAL A 750 1.17 13.25 20.87
C VAL A 750 0.71 13.34 19.41
N ASP A 751 -0.18 12.45 19.01
CA ASP A 751 -0.82 12.51 17.71
C ASP A 751 -2.09 13.35 17.79
N ASN A 752 -2.44 14.05 16.70
CA ASN A 752 -3.60 14.93 16.63
C ASN A 752 -3.64 15.95 17.80
N LEU A 753 -2.58 16.73 17.95
CA LEU A 753 -2.33 17.63 19.08
C LEU A 753 -3.52 18.57 19.39
N PHE A 754 -4.22 19.03 18.36
CA PHE A 754 -5.37 19.93 18.48
C PHE A 754 -6.72 19.24 18.63
N ASP A 755 -6.73 17.91 18.78
CA ASP A 755 -7.93 17.09 18.93
C ASP A 755 -8.95 17.31 17.79
N LYS A 756 -8.42 17.39 16.56
CA LYS A 756 -9.25 17.62 15.39
C LYS A 756 -10.15 16.42 15.11
N GLU A 757 -11.44 16.64 15.04
CA GLU A 757 -12.40 15.65 14.56
C GLU A 757 -12.32 15.49 13.05
N TYR A 758 -12.21 14.24 12.57
CA TYR A 758 -12.09 13.94 11.15
C TYR A 758 -12.53 12.53 10.80
N PHE A 759 -12.73 12.29 9.51
CA PHE A 759 -12.99 10.96 8.96
C PHE A 759 -11.84 10.51 8.07
N LYS A 760 -11.36 9.30 8.29
CA LYS A 760 -10.38 8.63 7.42
C LYS A 760 -11.02 8.18 6.10
N SER A 761 -12.25 7.69 6.17
CA SER A 761 -13.08 7.30 5.02
C SER A 761 -14.52 7.79 5.23
N THR A 762 -15.45 7.38 4.39
CA THR A 762 -16.88 7.78 4.53
C THR A 762 -17.50 7.34 5.86
N THR A 763 -17.05 6.24 6.42
CA THR A 763 -17.63 5.62 7.63
C THR A 763 -16.63 5.43 8.78
N VAL A 764 -15.32 5.54 8.53
CA VAL A 764 -14.29 5.37 9.55
C VAL A 764 -13.91 6.71 10.15
N TYR A 765 -14.21 6.88 11.43
CA TYR A 765 -13.87 8.10 12.19
C TYR A 765 -12.39 8.08 12.61
N GLY A 766 -11.73 9.24 12.53
CA GLY A 766 -10.33 9.39 12.88
C GLY A 766 -10.08 9.37 14.39
N LYS A 767 -8.90 8.96 14.81
CA LYS A 767 -8.51 8.95 16.22
C LYS A 767 -8.45 10.37 16.78
N PRO A 768 -9.00 10.62 17.99
CA PRO A 768 -8.82 11.87 18.70
C PRO A 768 -7.35 12.01 19.15
N ARG A 769 -7.03 13.05 19.90
CA ARG A 769 -5.70 13.25 20.46
C ARG A 769 -5.24 12.02 21.22
N ASN A 770 -4.04 11.53 20.87
CA ASN A 770 -3.47 10.29 21.38
C ASN A 770 -2.09 10.54 21.97
N PHE A 771 -1.83 10.01 23.16
CA PHE A 771 -0.55 10.10 23.85
C PHE A 771 0.12 8.73 23.87
N THR A 772 1.43 8.69 23.58
CA THR A 772 2.25 7.47 23.68
C THR A 772 3.56 7.78 24.37
N GLY A 773 3.77 7.17 25.54
CA GLY A 773 5.05 7.15 26.25
C GLY A 773 5.92 6.00 25.77
N THR A 774 7.21 6.23 25.55
CA THR A 774 8.15 5.22 25.08
C THR A 774 9.46 5.28 25.87
N ILE A 775 9.99 4.13 26.23
CA ILE A 775 11.36 3.95 26.72
C ILE A 775 12.07 3.08 25.70
N SER A 776 13.20 3.53 25.18
CA SER A 776 14.05 2.75 24.31
C SER A 776 15.49 2.71 24.82
N TYR A 777 16.11 1.56 24.64
CA TYR A 777 17.53 1.34 24.93
C TYR A 777 18.22 0.92 23.63
N ARG A 778 19.38 1.51 23.36
CA ARG A 778 20.26 1.14 22.25
C ARG A 778 21.67 1.00 22.78
N PHE A 779 22.29 -0.17 22.49
CA PHE A 779 23.64 -0.47 22.93
C PHE A 779 24.69 0.21 22.05
#